data_5f279431efaf31f16349c36effcf7d94
#
_entry.id   5f279431efaf31f16349c36effcf7d94
#
_cell.length_a   1.000
_cell.length_b   1.000
_cell.length_c   1.000
_cell.angle_alpha   90.00
_cell.angle_beta   90.00
_cell.angle_gamma   90.00
#
_symmetry.space_group_name_H-M   'P 1'
#
loop_
_entity.id
_entity.type
_entity.pdbx_description
1 polymer ?
#
loop_
_entity_poly.entity_id
_entity_poly.type
_entity_poly.pdbx_seq_one_letter_code
_entity_poly.pdbx_strand_id
1 'polypeptide(L)'
;MIHFIVAVMLVTATPVVKDTLSGAVVSSSLKQTLTKNEIAVPVTSLTMKEIETAGLASPKNLAGIVPGLAMPDYGSSMTSTIYVRGIGSRMENPVIGLYIDDVPVLDKNCYDFSFMDIRRIDMLRGPQGTLYGRNSMLGVMAVETLSPAVWQGVRANVEYGSANSLRVNASMYKNNLGAAVMYGHSDGFYTNEYSGSKCDVSDAVSVRLRYVKNRGNAFIDNTLHASYTDQGGYPYRLWKADATDASQGGESLAGGWLYPVNYNDRSAYRRLFVMDGLRVNVDLAKWKLSSVTSLQMLFDSMDLDQDFTSASMFTLNQTQRQASVTQEVVLRPQTHPAWWNHQSGVFAFVRRNGMGAPVTFLRDGISSLILDNANAYIPQEFGKLVIEEDNFLISSDFILWSYNMAAYHESYFRLSRWLLTAGLRVDYEGDHMSYDSSSDIHFKLTPMPSYKDFLTSYRGNEHMSFFQILPKASVLFDAATEAMRHHGIDLKLTGSVSRGYKSGGFNTQIFSDILQNRMMNGMMSELGVYLDAAEEIPASSTSYRPESCMDYEAGLRFGINAAGHLLTASATAYHISCRNQQITVFPRGKGTGRMMANAAKSRSRGVESELSWRWKGLNVNFSASFMDARFVSYDDGHEDYSGNRIPYSPSSSLYARAGYRFDFNSKFLNSLMLSADILWSGSISWNESGTLVQPPYSLLGLDARLSFRKVQFFVRGENLADTSYSVFYFKSVGNSFFQTGKPRRFNAGIALDF
;
A
#
# COMPACT_ATOMS: atom_id res chain seq x y z
N MET A 1 -13.54 -15.71 -31.00
CA MET A 1 -12.35 -16.11 -30.25
C MET A 1 -12.74 -17.03 -29.08
N ILE A 2 -13.51 -18.11 -29.36
CA ILE A 2 -14.10 -19.04 -28.37
C ILE A 2 -13.80 -20.49 -28.81
N HIS A 3 -12.52 -20.83 -29.05
CA HIS A 3 -12.16 -22.23 -29.43
C HIS A 3 -10.83 -22.69 -28.83
N PHE A 4 -10.44 -22.19 -27.64
CA PHE A 4 -9.13 -22.59 -27.05
C PHE A 4 -9.18 -23.13 -25.63
N ILE A 5 -10.30 -23.61 -25.14
CA ILE A 5 -10.34 -24.23 -23.80
C ILE A 5 -11.16 -25.52 -23.88
N VAL A 6 -10.59 -26.61 -24.33
CA VAL A 6 -10.88 -27.98 -23.87
C VAL A 6 -9.74 -28.91 -24.31
N ALA A 7 -8.70 -29.01 -23.51
CA ALA A 7 -7.82 -30.16 -23.47
C ALA A 7 -7.61 -30.53 -22.00
N VAL A 8 -8.58 -31.25 -21.45
CA VAL A 8 -8.45 -31.87 -20.12
C VAL A 8 -7.58 -33.12 -20.26
N MET A 9 -6.31 -33.02 -19.88
CA MET A 9 -5.49 -34.23 -19.68
C MET A 9 -5.75 -34.78 -18.28
N LEU A 10 -6.21 -36.03 -18.24
CA LEU A 10 -6.28 -36.85 -17.02
C LEU A 10 -4.86 -37.02 -16.44
N VAL A 11 -4.59 -36.38 -15.31
CA VAL A 11 -3.38 -36.61 -14.51
C VAL A 11 -3.77 -37.38 -13.25
N THR A 12 -3.13 -38.53 -13.07
CA THR A 12 -3.30 -39.41 -11.90
C THR A 12 -2.82 -38.70 -10.62
N ALA A 13 -3.66 -38.74 -9.57
CA ALA A 13 -3.48 -38.07 -8.30
C ALA A 13 -2.27 -38.60 -7.51
N THR A 14 -1.37 -37.69 -7.12
CA THR A 14 -0.46 -37.89 -5.99
C THR A 14 -1.11 -37.39 -4.71
N PRO A 15 -0.77 -37.95 -3.53
CA PRO A 15 -1.52 -37.70 -2.30
C PRO A 15 -1.43 -36.24 -1.83
N VAL A 16 -2.58 -35.72 -1.43
CA VAL A 16 -2.72 -34.45 -0.73
C VAL A 16 -1.84 -34.49 0.53
N VAL A 17 -0.84 -33.60 0.59
CA VAL A 17 -0.10 -33.38 1.83
C VAL A 17 -1.09 -32.88 2.87
N LYS A 18 -1.34 -33.70 3.89
CA LYS A 18 -2.11 -33.30 5.08
C LYS A 18 -1.39 -32.11 5.72
N ASP A 19 -2.05 -30.97 5.70
CA ASP A 19 -1.59 -29.75 6.38
C ASP A 19 -1.66 -30.01 7.91
N THR A 20 -0.58 -30.60 8.44
CA THR A 20 -0.42 -30.75 9.87
C THR A 20 0.00 -29.41 10.44
N LEU A 21 -0.91 -28.77 11.15
CA LEU A 21 -0.79 -27.47 11.85
C LEU A 21 0.23 -27.45 12.99
N SER A 22 1.40 -28.00 12.81
CA SER A 22 2.50 -27.84 13.75
C SER A 22 3.40 -26.70 13.28
N GLY A 23 3.15 -25.49 13.82
CA GLY A 23 4.04 -24.35 13.69
C GLY A 23 4.19 -23.80 12.27
N ALA A 24 3.35 -22.85 11.87
CA ALA A 24 3.58 -22.11 10.63
C ALA A 24 5.02 -21.54 10.63
N VAL A 25 5.84 -22.01 9.71
CA VAL A 25 7.24 -21.56 9.58
C VAL A 25 7.22 -20.22 8.83
N VAL A 26 7.61 -19.14 9.51
CA VAL A 26 7.74 -17.80 8.91
C VAL A 26 9.17 -17.63 8.42
N SER A 27 9.59 -18.46 7.44
CA SER A 27 10.99 -18.48 7.00
C SER A 27 11.37 -17.31 6.10
N SER A 28 10.46 -16.87 5.22
CA SER A 28 10.72 -15.77 4.31
C SER A 28 10.63 -14.41 4.99
N SER A 29 9.66 -14.22 5.88
CA SER A 29 9.42 -12.94 6.56
C SER A 29 10.55 -12.46 7.47
N LEU A 30 11.35 -13.37 8.02
CA LEU A 30 12.50 -13.04 8.87
C LEU A 30 13.83 -13.44 8.24
N LYS A 31 13.79 -13.95 7.01
CA LYS A 31 14.97 -14.44 6.31
C LYS A 31 15.71 -15.56 7.06
N GLN A 32 15.04 -16.15 8.04
CA GLN A 32 15.50 -17.30 8.82
C GLN A 32 14.33 -18.25 9.10
N THR A 33 14.64 -19.57 9.23
CA THR A 33 13.64 -20.59 9.59
C THR A 33 13.32 -20.48 11.09
N LEU A 34 12.31 -19.70 11.40
CA LEU A 34 11.72 -19.59 12.74
C LEU A 34 10.24 -19.93 12.66
N THR A 35 9.73 -20.61 13.67
CA THR A 35 8.29 -20.81 13.79
C THR A 35 7.61 -19.53 14.29
N LYS A 36 6.34 -19.32 13.95
CA LYS A 36 5.54 -18.19 14.48
C LYS A 36 5.63 -18.09 16.00
N ASN A 37 5.81 -19.21 16.66
CA ASN A 37 5.93 -19.31 18.13
C ASN A 37 7.30 -18.88 18.69
N GLU A 38 8.33 -18.73 17.87
CA GLU A 38 9.68 -18.31 18.27
C GLU A 38 9.97 -16.84 17.95
N ILE A 39 9.09 -16.16 17.23
CA ILE A 39 9.25 -14.75 16.83
C ILE A 39 8.70 -13.88 17.96
N ALA A 40 9.46 -12.91 18.45
CA ALA A 40 9.00 -11.99 19.49
C ALA A 40 8.04 -10.89 18.97
N VAL A 41 8.08 -10.59 17.66
CA VAL A 41 7.21 -9.56 17.05
C VAL A 41 5.80 -10.10 16.73
N PRO A 42 4.74 -9.27 16.76
CA PRO A 42 3.40 -9.68 16.37
C PRO A 42 3.32 -9.96 14.86
N VAL A 43 2.79 -11.14 14.52
CA VAL A 43 2.67 -11.62 13.13
C VAL A 43 1.26 -12.13 12.85
N THR A 44 0.60 -11.51 11.88
CA THR A 44 -0.61 -12.08 11.26
C THR A 44 -0.20 -12.93 10.06
N SER A 45 -0.56 -14.21 10.07
CA SER A 45 -0.29 -15.12 8.95
C SER A 45 -1.60 -15.61 8.37
N LEU A 46 -1.75 -15.47 7.05
CA LEU A 46 -2.90 -15.94 6.29
C LEU A 46 -2.43 -17.02 5.31
N THR A 47 -3.01 -18.21 5.43
CA THR A 47 -2.77 -19.32 4.50
C THR A 47 -3.59 -19.14 3.22
N MET A 48 -3.22 -19.84 2.13
CA MET A 48 -3.98 -19.87 0.88
C MET A 48 -5.48 -20.11 1.11
N LYS A 49 -5.82 -21.08 1.94
CA LYS A 49 -7.22 -21.40 2.25
C LYS A 49 -7.94 -20.24 2.93
N GLU A 50 -7.31 -19.55 3.86
CA GLU A 50 -7.88 -18.39 4.52
C GLU A 50 -8.04 -17.20 3.56
N ILE A 51 -7.06 -16.96 2.68
CA ILE A 51 -7.12 -15.96 1.61
C ILE A 51 -8.32 -16.23 0.69
N GLU A 52 -8.46 -17.46 0.20
CA GLU A 52 -9.53 -17.86 -0.72
C GLU A 52 -10.91 -17.84 -0.05
N THR A 53 -11.01 -18.37 1.18
CA THR A 53 -12.31 -18.41 1.89
C THR A 53 -12.78 -17.04 2.34
N ALA A 54 -11.86 -16.13 2.67
CA ALA A 54 -12.19 -14.74 2.98
C ALA A 54 -12.38 -13.88 1.72
N GLY A 55 -12.08 -14.41 0.51
CA GLY A 55 -12.22 -13.70 -0.76
C GLY A 55 -11.27 -12.55 -0.95
N LEU A 56 -10.08 -12.68 -0.39
CA LEU A 56 -9.07 -11.64 -0.49
C LEU A 56 -8.48 -11.62 -1.91
N ALA A 57 -8.64 -10.52 -2.60
CA ALA A 57 -8.27 -10.36 -3.99
C ALA A 57 -7.01 -9.49 -4.19
N SER A 58 -6.67 -8.66 -3.20
CA SER A 58 -5.52 -7.74 -3.24
C SER A 58 -5.05 -7.39 -1.82
N PRO A 59 -3.89 -6.76 -1.64
CA PRO A 59 -3.42 -6.29 -0.34
C PRO A 59 -4.39 -5.34 0.38
N LYS A 60 -5.18 -4.54 -0.35
CA LYS A 60 -6.20 -3.66 0.24
C LYS A 60 -7.24 -4.42 1.07
N ASN A 61 -7.57 -5.65 0.69
CA ASN A 61 -8.52 -6.49 1.45
C ASN A 61 -7.96 -6.96 2.80
N LEU A 62 -6.67 -6.78 3.08
CA LEU A 62 -6.07 -7.09 4.38
C LEU A 62 -6.37 -6.01 5.42
N ALA A 63 -6.77 -4.81 4.99
CA ALA A 63 -7.16 -3.73 5.89
C ALA A 63 -8.34 -4.16 6.77
N GLY A 64 -8.23 -3.93 8.06
CA GLY A 64 -9.21 -4.38 9.05
C GLY A 64 -9.07 -5.84 9.49
N ILE A 65 -8.61 -6.77 8.62
CA ILE A 65 -8.31 -8.16 8.99
C ILE A 65 -7.01 -8.22 9.80
N VAL A 66 -5.99 -7.51 9.33
CA VAL A 66 -4.74 -7.32 10.07
C VAL A 66 -4.93 -6.16 11.06
N PRO A 67 -4.75 -6.39 12.38
CA PRO A 67 -4.92 -5.33 13.37
C PRO A 67 -4.06 -4.12 13.08
N GLY A 68 -4.65 -2.93 13.15
CA GLY A 68 -3.95 -1.66 12.98
C GLY A 68 -3.48 -1.34 11.56
N LEU A 69 -3.79 -2.17 10.55
CA LEU A 69 -3.52 -1.91 9.14
C LEU A 69 -4.70 -1.19 8.50
N ALA A 70 -4.44 -0.08 7.82
CA ALA A 70 -5.39 0.60 6.96
C ALA A 70 -4.75 0.86 5.58
N MET A 71 -5.47 0.47 4.53
CA MET A 71 -5.10 0.69 3.12
C MET A 71 -6.32 1.25 2.39
N PRO A 72 -6.61 2.55 2.54
CA PRO A 72 -7.77 3.16 1.94
C PRO A 72 -7.73 3.03 0.41
N ASP A 73 -8.88 2.75 -0.17
CA ASP A 73 -9.08 2.80 -1.62
C ASP A 73 -9.21 4.26 -2.04
N TYR A 74 -8.30 4.74 -2.89
CA TYR A 74 -8.20 6.15 -3.17
C TYR A 74 -7.77 6.40 -4.63
N GLY A 75 -8.73 6.80 -5.44
CA GLY A 75 -8.55 7.13 -6.85
C GLY A 75 -8.21 5.93 -7.71
N SER A 76 -6.96 5.53 -7.71
CA SER A 76 -6.43 4.45 -8.54
C SER A 76 -5.42 3.57 -7.80
N SER A 77 -4.92 2.53 -8.46
CA SER A 77 -3.84 1.69 -7.92
C SER A 77 -2.52 2.43 -7.71
N MET A 78 -2.28 3.55 -8.38
CA MET A 78 -1.12 4.43 -8.19
C MET A 78 -1.10 5.07 -6.80
N THR A 79 -2.26 5.41 -6.29
CA THR A 79 -2.40 6.18 -5.06
C THR A 79 -2.47 5.31 -3.80
N SER A 80 -1.89 4.10 -3.85
CA SER A 80 -1.87 3.20 -2.71
C SER A 80 -1.21 3.84 -1.48
N THR A 81 -1.98 3.96 -0.43
CA THR A 81 -1.57 4.56 0.84
C THR A 81 -1.69 3.52 1.95
N ILE A 82 -0.68 3.44 2.80
CA ILE A 82 -0.64 2.44 3.87
C ILE A 82 -0.39 3.12 5.20
N TYR A 83 -1.29 2.86 6.15
CA TYR A 83 -1.15 3.23 7.55
C TYR A 83 -1.04 1.97 8.41
N VAL A 84 -0.12 1.99 9.35
CA VAL A 84 0.00 0.96 10.36
C VAL A 84 0.03 1.63 11.72
N ARG A 85 -0.82 1.18 12.64
CA ARG A 85 -0.89 1.74 14.00
C ARG A 85 -1.13 3.27 14.01
N GLY A 86 -1.89 3.76 13.03
CA GLY A 86 -2.23 5.18 12.89
C GLY A 86 -1.15 6.07 12.29
N ILE A 87 0.00 5.53 11.90
CA ILE A 87 1.09 6.27 11.24
C ILE A 87 1.20 5.81 9.79
N GLY A 88 1.30 6.74 8.87
CA GLY A 88 1.36 6.45 7.45
C GLY A 88 1.76 7.66 6.62
N SER A 89 1.76 7.48 5.30
CA SER A 89 2.07 8.55 4.35
C SER A 89 1.15 8.43 3.14
N ARG A 90 0.69 9.56 2.65
CA ARG A 90 -0.13 9.67 1.44
C ARG A 90 0.69 9.75 0.15
N MET A 91 1.96 10.11 0.27
CA MET A 91 2.85 10.35 -0.87
C MET A 91 4.13 9.54 -0.71
N GLU A 92 4.86 9.36 -1.79
CA GLU A 92 6.21 8.81 -1.91
C GLU A 92 6.46 7.49 -1.12
N ASN A 93 7.27 7.50 -0.09
CA ASN A 93 7.78 6.30 0.56
C ASN A 93 6.75 5.66 1.50
N PRO A 94 6.49 4.33 1.41
CA PRO A 94 5.59 3.63 2.31
C PRO A 94 6.20 3.40 3.70
N VAL A 95 5.34 3.17 4.69
CA VAL A 95 5.77 2.85 6.07
C VAL A 95 6.03 1.37 6.30
N ILE A 96 5.61 0.51 5.36
CA ILE A 96 5.87 -0.94 5.37
C ILE A 96 6.63 -1.36 4.12
N GLY A 97 7.48 -2.38 4.25
CA GLY A 97 8.10 -3.06 3.11
C GLY A 97 7.15 -4.14 2.54
N LEU A 98 7.03 -4.21 1.22
CA LEU A 98 6.39 -5.33 0.53
C LEU A 98 7.45 -6.23 -0.08
N TYR A 99 7.37 -7.52 0.22
CA TYR A 99 8.24 -8.56 -0.34
C TYR A 99 7.39 -9.65 -0.99
N ILE A 100 7.72 -10.02 -2.21
CA ILE A 100 7.08 -11.13 -2.93
C ILE A 100 8.17 -12.17 -3.23
N ASP A 101 8.03 -13.38 -2.70
CA ASP A 101 9.03 -14.47 -2.79
C ASP A 101 10.46 -14.01 -2.43
N ASP A 102 10.60 -13.27 -1.32
CA ASP A 102 11.82 -12.64 -0.79
C ASP A 102 12.36 -11.44 -1.61
N VAL A 103 11.74 -11.07 -2.71
CA VAL A 103 12.12 -9.90 -3.52
C VAL A 103 11.42 -8.65 -2.98
N PRO A 104 12.15 -7.57 -2.61
CA PRO A 104 11.54 -6.31 -2.21
C PRO A 104 10.91 -5.60 -3.41
N VAL A 105 9.66 -5.17 -3.29
CA VAL A 105 9.01 -4.28 -4.26
C VAL A 105 9.40 -2.86 -3.91
N LEU A 106 10.16 -2.18 -4.78
CA LEU A 106 10.77 -0.89 -4.45
C LEU A 106 9.83 0.30 -4.62
N ASP A 107 8.82 0.19 -5.48
CA ASP A 107 7.87 1.28 -5.75
C ASP A 107 6.50 1.00 -5.13
N LYS A 108 5.97 1.96 -4.36
CA LYS A 108 4.67 1.82 -3.69
C LYS A 108 3.49 1.73 -4.68
N ASN A 109 3.63 2.28 -5.89
CA ASN A 109 2.60 2.18 -6.92
C ASN A 109 2.31 0.72 -7.29
N CYS A 110 3.26 -0.21 -7.01
CA CYS A 110 3.11 -1.65 -7.24
C CYS A 110 2.57 -2.41 -6.02
N TYR A 111 2.23 -1.73 -4.91
CA TYR A 111 1.74 -2.39 -3.69
C TYR A 111 0.28 -2.85 -3.78
N ASP A 112 -0.52 -2.24 -4.65
CA ASP A 112 -1.85 -2.73 -4.99
C ASP A 112 -1.76 -3.64 -6.22
N PHE A 113 -1.78 -4.95 -5.99
CA PHE A 113 -1.70 -5.98 -7.01
C PHE A 113 -2.73 -7.09 -6.78
N SER A 114 -3.15 -7.74 -7.84
CA SER A 114 -4.10 -8.85 -7.75
C SER A 114 -3.46 -10.12 -7.23
N PHE A 115 -4.06 -10.77 -6.24
CA PHE A 115 -3.60 -12.04 -5.71
C PHE A 115 -3.81 -13.16 -6.73
N MET A 116 -2.77 -13.92 -7.00
CA MET A 116 -2.76 -15.06 -7.92
C MET A 116 -1.93 -16.18 -7.29
N ASP A 117 -2.58 -17.29 -6.89
CA ASP A 117 -1.97 -18.44 -6.22
C ASP A 117 -1.02 -18.01 -5.07
N ILE A 118 -1.53 -17.25 -4.16
CA ILE A 118 -0.79 -16.86 -2.96
C ILE A 118 -0.83 -18.01 -1.96
N ARG A 119 0.32 -18.57 -1.64
CA ARG A 119 0.47 -19.64 -0.66
C ARG A 119 0.27 -19.14 0.75
N ARG A 120 0.86 -17.98 1.06
CA ARG A 120 0.82 -17.38 2.38
C ARG A 120 1.11 -15.88 2.32
N ILE A 121 0.52 -15.14 3.23
CA ILE A 121 0.85 -13.75 3.53
C ILE A 121 1.19 -13.67 5.01
N ASP A 122 2.38 -13.15 5.30
CA ASP A 122 2.81 -12.83 6.67
C ASP A 122 2.94 -11.32 6.80
N MET A 123 2.17 -10.73 7.72
CA MET A 123 2.28 -9.32 8.07
C MET A 123 2.96 -9.19 9.43
N LEU A 124 4.23 -8.78 9.43
CA LEU A 124 4.98 -8.44 10.63
C LEU A 124 4.70 -6.99 10.98
N ARG A 125 4.22 -6.75 12.18
CA ARG A 125 3.93 -5.39 12.67
C ARG A 125 5.07 -4.92 13.57
N GLY A 126 5.22 -3.58 13.69
CA GLY A 126 6.37 -2.95 14.33
C GLY A 126 7.62 -2.93 13.44
N PRO A 127 8.62 -2.12 13.79
CA PRO A 127 9.79 -1.91 12.96
C PRO A 127 10.57 -3.18 12.66
N GLN A 128 10.84 -3.42 11.39
CA GLN A 128 11.66 -4.53 10.89
C GLN A 128 12.95 -4.03 10.24
N GLY A 129 13.39 -2.83 10.64
CA GLY A 129 14.54 -2.14 10.05
C GLY A 129 15.82 -2.95 10.02
N THR A 130 16.11 -3.76 11.05
CA THR A 130 17.34 -4.56 11.13
C THR A 130 17.50 -5.55 9.98
N LEU A 131 16.44 -6.28 9.59
CA LEU A 131 16.53 -7.26 8.52
C LEU A 131 16.11 -6.71 7.16
N TYR A 132 15.20 -5.75 7.14
CA TYR A 132 14.56 -5.26 5.91
C TYR A 132 14.98 -3.84 5.53
N GLY A 133 15.49 -3.03 6.48
CA GLY A 133 16.05 -1.70 6.23
C GLY A 133 15.00 -0.66 5.85
N ARG A 134 15.24 0.00 4.72
CA ARG A 134 14.42 1.06 4.16
C ARG A 134 12.93 0.70 4.09
N ASN A 135 12.06 1.67 4.41
CA ASN A 135 10.61 1.58 4.28
C ASN A 135 9.97 0.38 5.02
N SER A 136 10.64 -0.15 6.04
CA SER A 136 10.11 -1.14 6.98
C SER A 136 9.91 -0.55 8.38
N MET A 137 9.55 0.74 8.42
CA MET A 137 9.45 1.54 9.65
C MET A 137 8.40 1.00 10.61
N LEU A 138 7.28 0.49 10.11
CA LEU A 138 6.16 -0.01 10.93
C LEU A 138 5.77 -1.44 10.60
N GLY A 139 6.48 -2.10 9.72
CA GLY A 139 6.23 -3.51 9.41
C GLY A 139 6.72 -3.96 8.06
N VAL A 140 6.45 -5.24 7.79
CA VAL A 140 6.73 -5.90 6.51
C VAL A 140 5.57 -6.79 6.14
N MET A 141 5.11 -6.70 4.91
CA MET A 141 4.20 -7.63 4.27
C MET A 141 5.02 -8.58 3.40
N ALA A 142 5.12 -9.84 3.80
CA ALA A 142 5.80 -10.88 3.04
C ALA A 142 4.77 -11.81 2.40
N VAL A 143 4.80 -11.87 1.08
CA VAL A 143 3.90 -12.66 0.25
C VAL A 143 4.68 -13.81 -0.34
N GLU A 144 4.24 -15.03 -0.08
CA GLU A 144 4.79 -16.25 -0.66
C GLU A 144 3.80 -16.79 -1.69
N THR A 145 4.27 -16.97 -2.93
CA THR A 145 3.48 -17.53 -4.01
C THR A 145 3.62 -19.05 -4.07
N LEU A 146 2.68 -19.73 -4.73
CA LEU A 146 2.73 -21.17 -4.90
C LEU A 146 3.93 -21.57 -5.76
N SER A 147 4.63 -22.64 -5.36
CA SER A 147 5.85 -23.12 -6.00
C SER A 147 5.70 -24.55 -6.47
N PRO A 148 6.25 -24.94 -7.64
CA PRO A 148 6.27 -26.32 -8.11
C PRO A 148 7.06 -27.26 -7.18
N ALA A 149 7.94 -26.74 -6.32
CA ALA A 149 8.64 -27.52 -5.30
C ALA A 149 7.72 -27.98 -4.14
N VAL A 150 6.58 -27.31 -3.96
CA VAL A 150 5.68 -27.55 -2.82
C VAL A 150 4.37 -28.17 -3.26
N TRP A 151 3.89 -27.81 -4.44
CA TRP A 151 2.62 -28.28 -4.97
C TRP A 151 2.71 -28.55 -6.47
N GLN A 152 2.06 -29.63 -6.91
CA GLN A 152 1.98 -30.07 -8.30
C GLN A 152 0.52 -30.24 -8.68
N GLY A 153 0.13 -29.80 -9.85
CA GLY A 153 -1.25 -29.93 -10.33
C GLY A 153 -1.72 -28.77 -11.21
N VAL A 154 -3.01 -28.69 -11.42
CA VAL A 154 -3.70 -27.62 -12.17
C VAL A 154 -4.76 -27.00 -11.28
N ARG A 155 -4.82 -25.68 -11.27
CA ARG A 155 -5.84 -24.90 -10.57
C ARG A 155 -6.52 -23.97 -11.55
N ALA A 156 -7.82 -23.80 -11.40
CA ALA A 156 -8.58 -22.78 -12.11
C ALA A 156 -9.67 -22.22 -11.20
N ASN A 157 -9.91 -20.92 -11.33
CA ASN A 157 -10.98 -20.23 -10.61
C ASN A 157 -11.64 -19.22 -11.54
N VAL A 158 -12.95 -19.23 -11.61
CA VAL A 158 -13.75 -18.24 -12.32
C VAL A 158 -14.76 -17.67 -11.34
N GLU A 159 -14.78 -16.36 -11.20
CA GLU A 159 -15.69 -15.61 -10.34
C GLU A 159 -16.34 -14.50 -11.15
N TYR A 160 -17.66 -14.35 -11.00
CA TYR A 160 -18.45 -13.30 -11.63
C TYR A 160 -19.37 -12.65 -10.61
N GLY A 161 -19.57 -11.34 -10.71
CA GLY A 161 -20.37 -10.63 -9.70
C GLY A 161 -20.87 -9.24 -10.11
N SER A 162 -21.20 -8.47 -9.09
CA SER A 162 -21.73 -7.11 -9.22
C SER A 162 -20.80 -6.22 -10.02
N ALA A 163 -21.35 -5.20 -10.72
CA ALA A 163 -20.62 -4.33 -11.65
C ALA A 163 -19.93 -5.12 -12.78
N ASN A 164 -20.57 -6.19 -13.26
CA ASN A 164 -20.03 -7.06 -14.30
C ASN A 164 -18.61 -7.59 -13.99
N SER A 165 -18.26 -7.65 -12.69
CA SER A 165 -16.92 -8.06 -12.31
C SER A 165 -16.67 -9.52 -12.68
N LEU A 166 -15.62 -9.75 -13.45
CA LEU A 166 -15.14 -11.07 -13.86
C LEU A 166 -13.72 -11.25 -13.37
N ARG A 167 -13.44 -12.36 -12.73
CA ARG A 167 -12.08 -12.77 -12.37
C ARG A 167 -11.83 -14.20 -12.78
N VAL A 168 -10.78 -14.42 -13.56
CA VAL A 168 -10.34 -15.72 -14.02
C VAL A 168 -8.91 -15.93 -13.60
N ASN A 169 -8.62 -17.02 -12.89
CA ASN A 169 -7.27 -17.47 -12.59
C ASN A 169 -7.09 -18.88 -13.14
N ALA A 170 -5.96 -19.15 -13.74
CA ALA A 170 -5.57 -20.50 -14.16
C ALA A 170 -4.08 -20.70 -13.91
N SER A 171 -3.71 -21.87 -13.40
CA SER A 171 -2.31 -22.18 -13.15
C SER A 171 -2.02 -23.68 -13.28
N MET A 172 -0.77 -23.98 -13.61
CA MET A 172 -0.24 -25.33 -13.71
C MET A 172 1.17 -25.38 -13.12
N TYR A 173 1.39 -26.38 -12.28
CA TYR A 173 2.69 -26.66 -11.66
C TYR A 173 3.04 -28.12 -11.93
N LYS A 174 4.14 -28.34 -12.64
CA LYS A 174 4.60 -29.67 -13.01
C LYS A 174 6.12 -29.75 -13.00
N ASN A 175 6.65 -30.73 -12.29
CA ASN A 175 8.10 -30.94 -12.12
C ASN A 175 8.78 -29.69 -11.54
N ASN A 176 9.58 -29.00 -12.32
CA ASN A 176 10.34 -27.82 -11.93
C ASN A 176 9.70 -26.51 -12.39
N LEU A 177 8.60 -26.58 -13.14
CA LEU A 177 7.98 -25.42 -13.77
C LEU A 177 6.59 -25.12 -13.17
N GLY A 178 6.33 -23.86 -12.93
CA GLY A 178 5.02 -23.31 -12.61
C GLY A 178 4.66 -22.18 -13.55
N ALA A 179 3.40 -22.13 -13.97
CA ALA A 179 2.85 -21.05 -14.75
C ALA A 179 1.48 -20.68 -14.19
N ALA A 180 1.20 -19.40 -14.06
CA ALA A 180 -0.09 -18.89 -13.62
C ALA A 180 -0.47 -17.65 -14.42
N VAL A 181 -1.77 -17.48 -14.70
CA VAL A 181 -2.35 -16.32 -15.37
C VAL A 181 -3.62 -15.89 -14.63
N MET A 182 -3.83 -14.59 -14.54
CA MET A 182 -5.02 -14.00 -14.01
C MET A 182 -5.52 -12.91 -14.96
N TYR A 183 -6.83 -12.88 -15.17
CA TYR A 183 -7.55 -11.77 -15.78
C TYR A 183 -8.62 -11.27 -14.82
N GLY A 184 -8.75 -9.97 -14.67
CA GLY A 184 -9.79 -9.31 -13.89
C GLY A 184 -10.41 -8.17 -14.68
N HIS A 185 -11.74 -8.06 -14.64
CA HIS A 185 -12.52 -6.99 -15.25
C HIS A 185 -13.59 -6.48 -14.28
N SER A 186 -13.93 -5.20 -14.36
CA SER A 186 -15.09 -4.61 -13.70
C SER A 186 -15.57 -3.38 -14.47
N ASP A 187 -16.89 -3.27 -14.70
CA ASP A 187 -17.51 -2.08 -15.29
C ASP A 187 -17.49 -0.85 -14.36
N GLY A 188 -17.16 -1.08 -13.06
CA GLY A 188 -17.15 -0.03 -12.05
C GLY A 188 -18.50 0.23 -11.40
N PHE A 189 -18.47 0.93 -10.26
CA PHE A 189 -19.64 1.21 -9.42
C PHE A 189 -20.12 2.65 -9.56
N TYR A 190 -19.24 3.59 -9.92
CA TYR A 190 -19.52 5.01 -9.89
C TYR A 190 -19.73 5.56 -11.29
N THR A 191 -20.79 6.36 -11.46
CA THR A 191 -21.11 7.04 -12.72
C THR A 191 -20.66 8.49 -12.62
N ASN A 192 -19.90 8.98 -13.60
CA ASN A 192 -19.65 10.40 -13.79
C ASN A 192 -20.85 11.01 -14.53
N GLU A 193 -21.58 11.90 -13.87
CA GLU A 193 -22.79 12.50 -14.43
C GLU A 193 -22.52 13.41 -15.63
N TYR A 194 -21.34 14.02 -15.70
CA TYR A 194 -20.96 14.84 -16.85
C TYR A 194 -20.87 14.03 -18.14
N SER A 195 -20.23 12.87 -18.08
CA SER A 195 -20.06 11.99 -19.24
C SER A 195 -21.17 10.96 -19.40
N GLY A 196 -22.00 10.71 -18.37
CA GLY A 196 -23.00 9.66 -18.31
C GLY A 196 -22.42 8.25 -18.28
N SER A 197 -21.08 8.09 -18.12
CA SER A 197 -20.38 6.80 -18.15
C SER A 197 -19.79 6.43 -16.79
N LYS A 198 -19.49 5.13 -16.61
CA LYS A 198 -18.74 4.66 -15.44
C LYS A 198 -17.32 5.21 -15.45
N CYS A 199 -16.85 5.73 -14.31
CA CYS A 199 -15.51 6.32 -14.20
C CYS A 199 -14.47 5.34 -13.65
N ASP A 200 -14.85 4.30 -12.92
CA ASP A 200 -13.98 3.35 -12.25
C ASP A 200 -13.91 1.96 -12.93
N VAL A 201 -14.12 1.91 -14.25
CA VAL A 201 -13.90 0.71 -15.07
C VAL A 201 -12.46 0.23 -14.90
N SER A 202 -12.24 -1.07 -14.81
CA SER A 202 -10.88 -1.61 -14.66
C SER A 202 -10.69 -2.95 -15.35
N ASP A 203 -9.52 -3.09 -15.99
CA ASP A 203 -9.00 -4.33 -16.56
C ASP A 203 -7.62 -4.61 -15.98
N ALA A 204 -7.34 -5.87 -15.63
CA ALA A 204 -6.04 -6.29 -15.13
C ALA A 204 -5.66 -7.67 -15.67
N VAL A 205 -4.41 -7.81 -16.06
CA VAL A 205 -3.82 -9.09 -16.46
C VAL A 205 -2.55 -9.30 -15.65
N SER A 206 -2.36 -10.49 -15.12
CA SER A 206 -1.11 -10.88 -14.47
C SER A 206 -0.65 -12.26 -14.94
N VAL A 207 0.66 -12.40 -15.11
CA VAL A 207 1.32 -13.64 -15.50
C VAL A 207 2.46 -13.91 -14.53
N ARG A 208 2.61 -15.15 -14.10
CA ARG A 208 3.77 -15.60 -13.33
C ARG A 208 4.33 -16.89 -13.92
N LEU A 209 5.65 -16.89 -14.13
CA LEU A 209 6.42 -18.08 -14.49
C LEU A 209 7.43 -18.36 -13.37
N ARG A 210 7.51 -19.61 -12.93
CA ARG A 210 8.43 -20.00 -11.86
C ARG A 210 9.19 -21.27 -12.26
N TYR A 211 10.51 -21.24 -12.09
CA TYR A 211 11.40 -22.36 -12.31
C TYR A 211 12.17 -22.68 -11.04
N VAL A 212 12.09 -23.94 -10.60
CA VAL A 212 12.77 -24.40 -9.38
C VAL A 212 13.63 -25.60 -9.69
N LYS A 213 14.89 -25.62 -9.24
CA LYS A 213 15.80 -26.74 -9.44
C LYS A 213 16.70 -26.96 -8.23
N ASN A 214 16.80 -28.22 -7.82
CA ASN A 214 17.85 -28.71 -6.94
C ASN A 214 19.04 -29.21 -7.77
N ARG A 215 20.26 -28.78 -7.47
CA ARG A 215 21.50 -29.22 -8.12
C ARG A 215 22.58 -29.39 -7.05
N GLY A 216 22.76 -30.64 -6.60
CA GLY A 216 23.71 -30.95 -5.53
C GLY A 216 23.35 -30.23 -4.24
N ASN A 217 24.25 -29.36 -3.77
CA ASN A 217 24.05 -28.52 -2.57
C ASN A 217 23.38 -27.16 -2.86
N ALA A 218 22.97 -26.92 -4.11
CA ALA A 218 22.35 -25.66 -4.50
C ALA A 218 20.85 -25.85 -4.81
N PHE A 219 20.03 -24.94 -4.29
CA PHE A 219 18.62 -24.77 -4.62
C PHE A 219 18.47 -23.45 -5.38
N ILE A 220 17.90 -23.51 -6.59
CA ILE A 220 17.68 -22.37 -7.47
C ILE A 220 16.17 -22.21 -7.63
N ASP A 221 15.67 -20.99 -7.46
CA ASP A 221 14.26 -20.61 -7.60
C ASP A 221 14.20 -19.26 -8.32
N ASN A 222 13.71 -19.25 -9.54
CA ASN A 222 13.53 -18.05 -10.34
C ASN A 222 12.04 -17.82 -10.58
N THR A 223 11.58 -16.61 -10.36
CA THR A 223 10.19 -16.21 -10.53
C THR A 223 10.13 -14.93 -11.35
N LEU A 224 9.53 -15.02 -12.53
CA LEU A 224 9.16 -13.88 -13.37
C LEU A 224 7.68 -13.56 -13.13
N HIS A 225 7.40 -12.33 -12.74
CA HIS A 225 6.05 -11.78 -12.58
C HIS A 225 5.88 -10.60 -13.52
N ALA A 226 4.79 -10.56 -14.27
CA ALA A 226 4.39 -9.43 -15.11
C ALA A 226 2.91 -9.12 -14.86
N SER A 227 2.57 -7.85 -14.72
CA SER A 227 1.19 -7.39 -14.55
C SER A 227 0.93 -6.12 -15.34
N TYR A 228 -0.23 -6.08 -15.99
CA TYR A 228 -0.76 -4.90 -16.64
C TYR A 228 -2.11 -4.54 -16.02
N THR A 229 -2.32 -3.25 -15.78
CA THR A 229 -3.59 -2.70 -15.27
C THR A 229 -3.95 -1.50 -16.13
N ASP A 230 -5.18 -1.44 -16.60
CA ASP A 230 -5.82 -0.28 -17.23
C ASP A 230 -7.11 -0.01 -16.47
N GLN A 231 -7.20 1.16 -15.87
CA GLN A 231 -8.35 1.55 -15.07
C GLN A 231 -8.69 3.02 -15.29
N GLY A 232 -9.99 3.31 -15.24
CA GLY A 232 -10.46 4.65 -15.02
C GLY A 232 -10.06 5.08 -13.61
N GLY A 233 -11.02 5.51 -12.84
CA GLY A 233 -10.77 5.79 -11.43
C GLY A 233 -11.15 7.21 -11.08
N TYR A 234 -10.70 7.59 -9.89
CA TYR A 234 -10.93 8.91 -9.33
C TYR A 234 -12.44 9.24 -9.18
N PRO A 235 -13.24 8.34 -8.55
CA PRO A 235 -14.67 8.56 -8.32
C PRO A 235 -14.88 9.53 -7.17
N TYR A 236 -14.32 10.73 -7.30
CA TYR A 236 -14.34 11.75 -6.27
C TYR A 236 -15.63 12.57 -6.35
N ARG A 237 -16.26 12.73 -5.21
CA ARG A 237 -17.53 13.44 -5.02
C ARG A 237 -17.28 14.76 -4.29
N LEU A 238 -17.73 15.85 -4.86
CA LEU A 238 -17.65 17.17 -4.22
C LEU A 238 -18.42 17.15 -2.91
N TRP A 239 -17.85 17.70 -1.84
CA TRP A 239 -18.46 17.84 -0.53
C TRP A 239 -18.58 19.31 -0.13
N LYS A 240 -19.74 19.71 0.41
CA LYS A 240 -19.98 21.06 0.94
C LYS A 240 -20.60 20.97 2.32
N ALA A 241 -20.10 21.79 3.27
CA ALA A 241 -20.59 21.83 4.65
C ALA A 241 -22.03 22.38 4.75
N ASP A 242 -22.35 23.42 3.98
CA ASP A 242 -23.59 24.17 4.07
C ASP A 242 -24.38 24.09 2.75
N ALA A 243 -24.81 22.90 2.36
CA ALA A 243 -25.69 22.79 1.21
C ALA A 243 -27.14 23.04 1.64
N THR A 244 -27.66 24.18 1.27
CA THR A 244 -29.09 24.53 1.42
C THR A 244 -29.96 23.84 0.34
N ASP A 245 -29.33 23.20 -0.63
CA ASP A 245 -30.03 22.60 -1.78
C ASP A 245 -29.89 21.08 -1.83
N ALA A 246 -30.76 20.40 -1.06
CA ALA A 246 -30.94 18.94 -1.14
C ALA A 246 -31.54 18.48 -2.48
N SER A 247 -31.95 19.40 -3.36
CA SER A 247 -32.63 19.10 -4.63
C SER A 247 -31.71 18.50 -5.68
N GLN A 248 -30.39 18.58 -5.52
CA GLN A 248 -29.40 18.03 -6.46
C GLN A 248 -28.92 16.60 -6.13
N GLY A 249 -29.68 15.81 -5.38
CA GLY A 249 -29.40 14.39 -5.15
C GLY A 249 -28.20 14.11 -4.24
N GLY A 250 -27.84 15.05 -3.36
CA GLY A 250 -26.72 14.89 -2.42
C GLY A 250 -27.03 13.87 -1.31
N GLU A 251 -25.98 13.15 -0.88
CA GLU A 251 -26.01 12.24 0.27
C GLU A 251 -25.35 12.92 1.47
N SER A 252 -25.99 12.84 2.66
CA SER A 252 -25.42 13.42 3.88
C SER A 252 -24.24 12.60 4.38
N LEU A 253 -23.07 13.23 4.53
CA LEU A 253 -21.86 12.59 5.04
C LEU A 253 -21.01 13.57 5.85
N ALA A 254 -20.53 13.14 7.01
CA ALA A 254 -19.59 13.90 7.86
C ALA A 254 -20.00 15.35 8.14
N GLY A 255 -21.31 15.59 8.33
CA GLY A 255 -21.85 16.93 8.66
C GLY A 255 -22.06 17.85 7.46
N GLY A 256 -21.95 17.34 6.23
CA GLY A 256 -22.20 18.07 4.99
C GLY A 256 -22.86 17.18 3.93
N TRP A 257 -22.85 17.63 2.69
CA TRP A 257 -23.49 16.97 1.55
C TRP A 257 -22.46 16.56 0.49
N LEU A 258 -22.57 15.31 0.03
CA LEU A 258 -21.83 14.77 -1.10
C LEU A 258 -22.66 14.89 -2.36
N TYR A 259 -22.08 15.54 -3.37
CA TYR A 259 -22.66 15.58 -4.70
C TYR A 259 -22.21 14.37 -5.51
N PRO A 260 -22.90 14.01 -6.62
CA PRO A 260 -22.45 12.99 -7.54
C PRO A 260 -21.05 13.29 -8.11
N VAL A 261 -20.39 12.28 -8.68
CA VAL A 261 -19.16 12.47 -9.47
C VAL A 261 -19.53 13.26 -10.72
N ASN A 262 -18.86 14.40 -10.96
CA ASN A 262 -19.20 15.30 -12.06
C ASN A 262 -17.99 16.13 -12.49
N TYR A 263 -17.10 15.52 -13.28
CA TYR A 263 -15.91 16.18 -13.84
C TYR A 263 -15.86 16.01 -15.37
N ASN A 264 -15.30 17.01 -16.07
CA ASN A 264 -15.35 17.12 -17.52
C ASN A 264 -14.21 16.37 -18.23
N ASP A 265 -13.00 16.34 -17.67
CA ASP A 265 -11.85 15.75 -18.33
C ASP A 265 -11.66 14.28 -17.94
N ARG A 266 -11.18 13.46 -18.87
CA ARG A 266 -10.98 12.04 -18.65
C ARG A 266 -9.87 11.81 -17.63
N SER A 267 -10.18 10.97 -16.61
CA SER A 267 -9.18 10.46 -15.68
C SER A 267 -8.95 8.97 -15.91
N ALA A 268 -7.68 8.53 -15.89
CA ALA A 268 -7.30 7.14 -16.11
C ALA A 268 -5.95 6.83 -15.47
N TYR A 269 -5.69 5.55 -15.20
CA TYR A 269 -4.40 5.05 -14.76
C TYR A 269 -4.05 3.75 -15.47
N ARG A 270 -2.83 3.68 -16.01
CA ARG A 270 -2.27 2.47 -16.65
C ARG A 270 -0.94 2.12 -16.04
N ARG A 271 -0.69 0.84 -15.83
CA ARG A 271 0.56 0.35 -15.24
C ARG A 271 0.97 -0.98 -15.86
N LEU A 272 2.21 -1.04 -16.33
CA LEU A 272 2.92 -2.29 -16.62
C LEU A 272 4.05 -2.45 -15.59
N PHE A 273 4.01 -3.53 -14.82
CA PHE A 273 5.06 -3.89 -13.86
C PHE A 273 5.60 -5.26 -14.19
N VAL A 274 6.92 -5.35 -14.31
CA VAL A 274 7.66 -6.60 -14.54
C VAL A 274 8.72 -6.75 -13.47
N MET A 275 8.76 -7.92 -12.84
CA MET A 275 9.72 -8.26 -11.79
C MET A 275 10.24 -9.66 -12.02
N ASP A 276 11.56 -9.81 -12.16
CA ASP A 276 12.26 -11.08 -12.13
C ASP A 276 13.02 -11.21 -10.80
N GLY A 277 12.85 -12.32 -10.13
CA GLY A 277 13.49 -12.63 -8.86
C GLY A 277 14.22 -13.98 -8.92
N LEU A 278 15.52 -13.96 -8.78
CA LEU A 278 16.37 -15.15 -8.70
C LEU A 278 16.85 -15.36 -7.26
N ARG A 279 16.40 -16.46 -6.64
CA ARG A 279 16.87 -16.91 -5.35
C ARG A 279 17.77 -18.13 -5.51
N VAL A 280 18.96 -18.06 -4.95
CA VAL A 280 19.93 -19.16 -4.93
C VAL A 280 20.31 -19.43 -3.47
N ASN A 281 20.06 -20.64 -3.00
CA ASN A 281 20.51 -21.11 -1.70
C ASN A 281 21.57 -22.17 -1.91
N VAL A 282 22.73 -22.02 -1.25
CA VAL A 282 23.85 -22.99 -1.35
C VAL A 282 24.19 -23.46 0.06
N ASP A 283 24.11 -24.77 0.25
CA ASP A 283 24.54 -25.43 1.48
C ASP A 283 26.05 -25.72 1.40
N LEU A 284 26.83 -24.94 2.16
CA LEU A 284 28.26 -25.10 2.35
C LEU A 284 28.51 -25.93 3.62
N ALA A 285 29.70 -26.51 3.80
CA ALA A 285 30.00 -27.41 4.91
C ALA A 285 29.61 -26.87 6.31
N LYS A 286 29.83 -25.58 6.56
CA LYS A 286 29.53 -24.91 7.85
C LYS A 286 28.49 -23.81 7.74
N TRP A 287 28.18 -23.37 6.54
CA TRP A 287 27.35 -22.19 6.28
C TRP A 287 26.29 -22.48 5.23
N LYS A 288 25.17 -21.79 5.37
CA LYS A 288 24.17 -21.67 4.32
C LYS A 288 24.23 -20.27 3.74
N LEU A 289 24.52 -20.17 2.47
CA LEU A 289 24.49 -18.93 1.70
C LEU A 289 23.15 -18.81 0.99
N SER A 290 22.49 -17.67 1.15
CA SER A 290 21.29 -17.33 0.40
C SER A 290 21.55 -16.05 -0.38
N SER A 291 21.29 -16.05 -1.68
CA SER A 291 21.37 -14.87 -2.55
C SER A 291 20.04 -14.61 -3.18
N VAL A 292 19.57 -13.38 -3.18
CA VAL A 292 18.36 -12.91 -3.86
C VAL A 292 18.74 -11.75 -4.75
N THR A 293 18.58 -11.94 -6.06
CA THR A 293 18.80 -10.90 -7.08
C THR A 293 17.47 -10.56 -7.72
N SER A 294 17.15 -9.29 -7.92
CA SER A 294 15.96 -8.93 -8.71
C SER A 294 16.22 -7.85 -9.73
N LEU A 295 15.47 -7.93 -10.83
CA LEU A 295 15.32 -6.91 -11.85
C LEU A 295 13.86 -6.45 -11.83
N GLN A 296 13.60 -5.14 -11.78
CA GLN A 296 12.24 -4.62 -11.79
C GLN A 296 12.13 -3.49 -12.81
N MET A 297 11.03 -3.48 -13.55
CA MET A 297 10.67 -2.44 -14.50
C MET A 297 9.23 -1.99 -14.23
N LEU A 298 9.02 -0.70 -14.16
CA LEU A 298 7.71 -0.08 -14.01
C LEU A 298 7.53 0.96 -15.11
N PHE A 299 6.38 0.87 -15.78
CA PHE A 299 5.89 1.88 -16.70
C PHE A 299 4.48 2.21 -16.26
N ASP A 300 4.24 3.44 -15.82
CA ASP A 300 2.90 3.88 -15.50
C ASP A 300 2.57 5.25 -16.11
N SER A 301 1.28 5.53 -16.21
CA SER A 301 0.73 6.76 -16.72
C SER A 301 -0.58 7.05 -16.00
N MET A 302 -0.70 8.27 -15.53
CA MET A 302 -1.89 8.81 -14.88
C MET A 302 -2.36 10.05 -15.64
N ASP A 303 -3.57 9.99 -16.17
CA ASP A 303 -4.30 11.14 -16.68
C ASP A 303 -5.30 11.58 -15.60
N LEU A 304 -5.37 12.84 -15.27
CA LEU A 304 -6.18 13.31 -14.16
C LEU A 304 -6.82 14.66 -14.47
N ASP A 305 -8.13 14.74 -14.35
CA ASP A 305 -8.84 15.98 -14.11
C ASP A 305 -8.49 16.44 -12.69
N GLN A 306 -7.70 17.49 -12.57
CA GLN A 306 -7.08 17.86 -11.29
C GLN A 306 -8.03 18.66 -10.40
N ASP A 307 -9.05 19.30 -10.96
CA ASP A 307 -10.06 20.04 -10.18
C ASP A 307 -11.29 19.19 -9.83
N PHE A 308 -11.50 18.06 -10.51
CA PHE A 308 -12.61 17.11 -10.31
C PHE A 308 -14.00 17.76 -10.36
N THR A 309 -14.16 18.80 -11.19
CA THR A 309 -15.41 19.51 -11.41
C THR A 309 -15.77 19.56 -12.91
N SER A 310 -16.88 20.17 -13.24
CA SER A 310 -17.26 20.42 -14.63
C SER A 310 -16.64 21.66 -15.23
N ALA A 311 -15.77 22.37 -14.48
CA ALA A 311 -15.01 23.52 -14.97
C ALA A 311 -13.74 23.07 -15.72
N SER A 312 -13.34 23.79 -16.75
CA SER A 312 -12.11 23.53 -17.50
C SER A 312 -10.92 24.25 -16.84
N MET A 313 -10.46 23.71 -15.68
CA MET A 313 -9.41 24.38 -14.89
C MET A 313 -8.00 23.92 -15.29
N PHE A 314 -7.64 22.68 -15.01
CA PHE A 314 -6.35 22.11 -15.40
C PHE A 314 -6.31 20.59 -15.32
N THR A 315 -5.48 19.99 -16.17
CA THR A 315 -5.25 18.55 -16.20
C THR A 315 -3.80 18.23 -15.89
N LEU A 316 -3.57 17.05 -15.31
CA LEU A 316 -2.25 16.49 -15.05
C LEU A 316 -2.09 15.19 -15.85
N ASN A 317 -1.01 15.08 -16.61
CA ASN A 317 -0.57 13.81 -17.20
C ASN A 317 0.76 13.41 -16.58
N GLN A 318 0.77 12.46 -15.68
CA GLN A 318 1.99 11.97 -15.05
C GLN A 318 2.41 10.64 -15.66
N THR A 319 3.64 10.56 -16.12
CA THR A 319 4.24 9.31 -16.62
C THR A 319 5.45 8.94 -15.81
N GLN A 320 5.69 7.65 -15.64
CA GLN A 320 6.85 7.12 -14.92
C GLN A 320 7.45 5.93 -15.66
N ARG A 321 8.77 5.91 -15.75
CA ARG A 321 9.56 4.82 -16.34
C ARG A 321 10.70 4.50 -15.39
N GLN A 322 10.57 3.40 -14.67
CA GLN A 322 11.53 2.99 -13.66
C GLN A 322 12.20 1.67 -14.03
N ALA A 323 13.49 1.59 -13.78
CA ALA A 323 14.25 0.34 -13.78
C ALA A 323 15.06 0.25 -12.50
N SER A 324 15.12 -0.94 -11.91
CA SER A 324 15.90 -1.17 -10.69
C SER A 324 16.48 -2.58 -10.61
N VAL A 325 17.60 -2.67 -9.91
CA VAL A 325 18.30 -3.91 -9.58
C VAL A 325 18.47 -3.97 -8.08
N THR A 326 18.17 -5.12 -7.48
CA THR A 326 18.45 -5.37 -6.07
C THR A 326 19.30 -6.62 -5.91
N GLN A 327 20.21 -6.61 -4.94
CA GLN A 327 21.00 -7.76 -4.56
C GLN A 327 21.02 -7.89 -3.04
N GLU A 328 20.71 -9.07 -2.54
CA GLU A 328 20.88 -9.42 -1.15
C GLU A 328 21.66 -10.73 -1.01
N VAL A 329 22.59 -10.76 -0.07
CA VAL A 329 23.35 -11.97 0.27
C VAL A 329 23.29 -12.17 1.77
N VAL A 330 22.84 -13.35 2.21
CA VAL A 330 22.68 -13.71 3.62
C VAL A 330 23.49 -14.96 3.92
N LEU A 331 24.26 -14.91 4.99
CA LEU A 331 25.08 -16.01 5.49
C LEU A 331 24.53 -16.46 6.85
N ARG A 332 24.29 -17.78 7.00
CA ARG A 332 23.81 -18.40 8.24
C ARG A 332 24.65 -19.62 8.57
N PRO A 333 24.94 -19.90 9.85
CA PRO A 333 25.59 -21.17 10.22
C PRO A 333 24.61 -22.34 9.99
N GLN A 334 25.12 -23.43 9.40
CA GLN A 334 24.38 -24.71 9.33
C GLN A 334 24.47 -25.49 10.65
N THR A 335 25.64 -25.38 11.30
CA THR A 335 25.89 -25.96 12.60
C THR A 335 26.21 -24.83 13.59
N HIS A 336 25.50 -24.80 14.68
CA HIS A 336 25.67 -23.79 15.72
C HIS A 336 25.42 -24.40 17.09
N PRO A 337 25.97 -23.83 18.17
CA PRO A 337 25.61 -24.25 19.52
C PRO A 337 24.11 -24.11 19.75
N ALA A 338 23.52 -25.00 20.54
CA ALA A 338 22.09 -24.97 20.83
C ALA A 338 21.61 -23.63 21.45
N TRP A 339 22.50 -22.92 22.13
CA TRP A 339 22.22 -21.67 22.81
C TRP A 339 22.43 -20.40 21.95
N TRP A 340 23.14 -20.50 20.80
CA TRP A 340 23.44 -19.34 19.94
C TRP A 340 23.29 -19.65 18.45
N ASN A 341 22.45 -18.91 17.78
CA ASN A 341 22.30 -18.90 16.33
C ASN A 341 22.38 -17.46 15.82
N HIS A 342 22.81 -17.24 14.58
CA HIS A 342 22.93 -15.89 14.03
C HIS A 342 22.79 -15.88 12.51
N GLN A 343 22.59 -14.68 11.96
CA GLN A 343 22.67 -14.42 10.53
C GLN A 343 23.34 -13.06 10.28
N SER A 344 24.06 -12.97 9.18
CA SER A 344 24.64 -11.73 8.68
C SER A 344 24.27 -11.56 7.22
N GLY A 345 24.04 -10.34 6.78
CA GLY A 345 23.71 -10.08 5.39
C GLY A 345 24.19 -8.72 4.92
N VAL A 346 24.27 -8.61 3.61
CA VAL A 346 24.50 -7.37 2.88
C VAL A 346 23.39 -7.19 1.86
N PHE A 347 22.97 -5.94 1.66
CA PHE A 347 21.92 -5.57 0.71
C PHE A 347 22.36 -4.35 -0.07
N ALA A 348 22.04 -4.31 -1.36
CA ALA A 348 22.22 -3.14 -2.19
C ALA A 348 21.11 -3.03 -3.24
N PHE A 349 20.79 -1.81 -3.64
CA PHE A 349 20.00 -1.56 -4.84
C PHE A 349 20.46 -0.31 -5.58
N VAL A 350 20.16 -0.28 -6.86
CA VAL A 350 20.20 0.91 -7.71
C VAL A 350 18.89 1.02 -8.45
N ARG A 351 18.34 2.24 -8.50
CA ARG A 351 17.07 2.55 -9.16
C ARG A 351 17.23 3.83 -9.98
N ARG A 352 16.80 3.78 -11.24
CA ARG A 352 16.60 4.95 -12.08
C ARG A 352 15.12 5.13 -12.35
N ASN A 353 14.61 6.33 -12.12
CA ASN A 353 13.22 6.68 -12.42
C ASN A 353 13.21 7.95 -13.29
N GLY A 354 12.65 7.87 -14.49
CA GLY A 354 12.31 9.01 -15.33
C GLY A 354 10.83 9.31 -15.16
N MET A 355 10.49 10.53 -14.78
CA MET A 355 9.12 10.97 -14.56
C MET A 355 8.84 12.24 -15.35
N GLY A 356 7.75 12.25 -16.12
CA GLY A 356 7.15 13.45 -16.69
C GLY A 356 5.88 13.79 -15.90
N ALA A 357 5.69 15.05 -15.56
CA ALA A 357 4.53 15.51 -14.81
C ALA A 357 4.01 16.86 -15.38
N PRO A 358 3.67 16.92 -16.68
CA PRO A 358 3.13 18.12 -17.30
C PRO A 358 1.75 18.46 -16.72
N VAL A 359 1.52 19.77 -16.49
CA VAL A 359 0.24 20.35 -16.08
C VAL A 359 -0.23 21.25 -17.21
N THR A 360 -1.43 20.98 -17.73
CA THR A 360 -2.06 21.84 -18.75
C THR A 360 -3.11 22.70 -18.07
N PHE A 361 -2.89 24.02 -18.03
CA PHE A 361 -3.90 24.99 -17.64
C PHE A 361 -4.88 25.19 -18.79
N LEU A 362 -6.17 25.14 -18.47
CA LEU A 362 -7.29 25.32 -19.39
C LEU A 362 -7.92 26.70 -19.14
N ARG A 363 -8.88 27.08 -19.99
CA ARG A 363 -9.48 28.41 -20.00
C ARG A 363 -9.93 28.95 -18.64
N ASP A 364 -10.68 28.16 -17.88
CA ASP A 364 -11.22 28.60 -16.58
C ASP A 364 -10.09 28.70 -15.53
N GLY A 365 -9.10 27.81 -15.62
CA GLY A 365 -7.89 27.84 -14.78
C GLY A 365 -7.01 29.06 -15.08
N ILE A 366 -6.81 29.40 -16.35
CA ILE A 366 -6.09 30.60 -16.76
C ILE A 366 -6.80 31.84 -16.20
N SER A 367 -8.11 31.92 -16.35
CA SER A 367 -8.90 33.07 -15.88
C SER A 367 -8.85 33.19 -14.36
N SER A 368 -9.24 32.15 -13.63
CA SER A 368 -9.48 32.23 -12.16
C SER A 368 -8.22 32.07 -11.32
N LEU A 369 -7.27 31.20 -11.72
CA LEU A 369 -6.08 30.94 -10.92
C LEU A 369 -4.89 31.84 -11.29
N ILE A 370 -4.84 32.34 -12.52
CA ILE A 370 -3.72 33.16 -13.00
C ILE A 370 -4.14 34.61 -13.17
N LEU A 371 -5.08 34.89 -14.09
CA LEU A 371 -5.40 36.26 -14.48
C LEU A 371 -6.11 37.04 -13.37
N ASP A 372 -7.12 36.45 -12.70
CA ASP A 372 -7.82 37.12 -11.60
C ASP A 372 -6.88 37.44 -10.44
N ASN A 373 -5.99 36.50 -10.11
CA ASN A 373 -4.98 36.70 -9.09
C ASN A 373 -3.98 37.80 -9.47
N ALA A 374 -3.46 37.78 -10.71
CA ALA A 374 -2.52 38.79 -11.19
C ALA A 374 -3.16 40.16 -11.25
N ASN A 375 -4.35 40.25 -11.86
CA ASN A 375 -5.06 41.51 -12.06
C ASN A 375 -5.53 42.17 -10.76
N ALA A 376 -5.66 41.41 -9.66
CA ALA A 376 -5.95 41.96 -8.34
C ALA A 376 -4.80 42.87 -7.81
N TYR A 377 -3.58 42.68 -8.27
CA TYR A 377 -2.40 43.45 -7.85
C TYR A 377 -1.98 44.51 -8.88
N ILE A 378 -2.54 44.50 -10.09
CA ILE A 378 -2.21 45.48 -11.15
C ILE A 378 -3.09 46.71 -10.94
N PRO A 379 -2.50 47.92 -10.75
CA PRO A 379 -3.29 49.19 -10.69
C PRO A 379 -4.09 49.38 -11.99
N GLN A 380 -5.35 49.81 -11.85
CA GLN A 380 -6.29 49.96 -12.98
C GLN A 380 -5.77 50.80 -14.12
N GLU A 381 -4.90 51.79 -13.86
CA GLU A 381 -4.27 52.66 -14.81
C GLU A 381 -3.33 51.94 -15.83
N PHE A 382 -2.80 50.77 -15.41
CA PHE A 382 -1.95 49.94 -16.30
C PHE A 382 -2.75 48.97 -17.17
N GLY A 383 -4.08 48.91 -16.97
CA GLY A 383 -4.96 47.95 -17.66
C GLY A 383 -5.01 46.59 -17.01
N LYS A 384 -5.31 45.55 -17.79
CA LYS A 384 -5.40 44.16 -17.32
C LYS A 384 -4.42 43.26 -18.05
N LEU A 385 -3.79 42.37 -17.33
CA LEU A 385 -3.04 41.25 -17.89
C LEU A 385 -3.99 40.34 -18.65
N VAL A 386 -3.59 39.95 -19.85
CA VAL A 386 -4.30 39.01 -20.72
C VAL A 386 -3.28 38.00 -21.28
N ILE A 387 -3.64 36.75 -21.31
CA ILE A 387 -2.90 35.67 -21.98
C ILE A 387 -3.64 35.31 -23.26
N GLU A 388 -2.90 35.06 -24.35
CA GLU A 388 -3.45 34.81 -25.70
C GLU A 388 -4.08 33.42 -25.79
N GLU A 389 -3.46 32.41 -25.11
CA GLU A 389 -3.81 31.03 -25.24
C GLU A 389 -5.10 30.68 -24.49
N ASP A 390 -5.94 29.82 -25.06
CA ASP A 390 -7.04 29.14 -24.37
C ASP A 390 -6.55 27.99 -23.47
N ASN A 391 -5.32 27.51 -23.67
CA ASN A 391 -4.63 26.55 -22.80
C ASN A 391 -3.11 26.69 -22.96
N PHE A 392 -2.35 26.44 -21.91
CA PHE A 392 -0.90 26.35 -21.98
C PHE A 392 -0.35 25.25 -21.07
N LEU A 393 0.85 24.79 -21.41
CA LEU A 393 1.52 23.67 -20.78
C LEU A 393 2.64 24.15 -19.85
N ILE A 394 2.63 23.68 -18.61
CA ILE A 394 3.81 23.62 -17.74
C ILE A 394 4.40 22.22 -17.87
N SER A 395 5.44 22.07 -18.66
CA SER A 395 6.20 20.82 -18.75
C SER A 395 7.10 20.67 -17.54
N SER A 396 7.17 19.48 -16.97
CA SER A 396 8.11 19.16 -15.89
C SER A 396 8.61 17.73 -16.04
N ASP A 397 9.92 17.60 -16.28
CA ASP A 397 10.61 16.34 -16.48
C ASP A 397 11.68 16.13 -15.41
N PHE A 398 11.73 14.90 -14.85
CA PHE A 398 12.63 14.53 -13.78
C PHE A 398 13.35 13.24 -14.10
N ILE A 399 14.64 13.16 -13.74
CA ILE A 399 15.42 11.93 -13.72
C ILE A 399 15.96 11.74 -12.32
N LEU A 400 15.45 10.70 -11.64
CA LEU A 400 15.86 10.37 -10.28
C LEU A 400 16.71 9.10 -10.28
N TRP A 401 17.87 9.18 -9.63
CA TRP A 401 18.71 8.03 -9.29
C TRP A 401 18.69 7.83 -7.79
N SER A 402 18.44 6.61 -7.36
CA SER A 402 18.51 6.22 -5.96
C SER A 402 19.40 4.99 -5.82
N TYR A 403 20.24 4.96 -4.81
CA TYR A 403 21.06 3.79 -4.46
C TYR A 403 21.13 3.59 -2.95
N ASN A 404 21.22 2.35 -2.54
CA ASN A 404 21.34 1.99 -1.12
C ASN A 404 22.36 0.87 -0.97
N MET A 405 23.12 0.93 0.12
CA MET A 405 24.01 -0.12 0.57
C MET A 405 23.82 -0.35 2.06
N ALA A 406 23.71 -1.59 2.46
CA ALA A 406 23.50 -1.94 3.86
C ALA A 406 24.24 -3.21 4.27
N ALA A 407 24.62 -3.26 5.53
CA ALA A 407 25.09 -4.46 6.19
C ALA A 407 24.33 -4.67 7.50
N TYR A 408 24.01 -5.91 7.81
CA TYR A 408 23.26 -6.24 9.03
C TYR A 408 23.69 -7.55 9.66
N HIS A 409 23.46 -7.63 10.95
CA HIS A 409 23.68 -8.83 11.75
C HIS A 409 22.54 -8.97 12.77
N GLU A 410 22.08 -10.21 12.99
CA GLU A 410 21.13 -10.56 14.04
C GLU A 410 21.53 -11.87 14.71
N SER A 411 21.63 -11.85 16.04
CA SER A 411 21.95 -13.00 16.89
C SER A 411 20.76 -13.40 17.74
N TYR A 412 20.62 -14.70 17.94
CA TYR A 412 19.57 -15.33 18.76
C TYR A 412 20.22 -16.18 19.85
N PHE A 413 19.95 -15.82 21.10
CA PHE A 413 20.47 -16.52 22.28
C PHE A 413 19.34 -17.27 22.98
N ARG A 414 19.40 -18.58 22.94
CA ARG A 414 18.44 -19.47 23.60
C ARG A 414 18.98 -19.93 24.96
N LEU A 415 18.45 -19.36 26.04
CA LEU A 415 18.88 -19.59 27.41
C LEU A 415 17.71 -20.19 28.21
N SER A 416 17.64 -21.52 28.32
CA SER A 416 16.53 -22.22 28.95
C SER A 416 15.18 -21.82 28.34
N ARG A 417 14.35 -21.10 29.09
CA ARG A 417 13.03 -20.59 28.68
C ARG A 417 13.05 -19.25 27.95
N TRP A 418 14.23 -18.64 27.81
CA TRP A 418 14.42 -17.31 27.20
C TRP A 418 14.98 -17.45 25.79
N LEU A 419 14.42 -16.69 24.88
CA LEU A 419 15.00 -16.42 23.58
C LEU A 419 15.25 -14.91 23.49
N LEU A 420 16.52 -14.53 23.49
CA LEU A 420 16.94 -13.14 23.35
C LEU A 420 17.37 -12.91 21.91
N THR A 421 16.97 -11.79 21.31
CA THR A 421 17.41 -11.37 19.98
C THR A 421 18.11 -10.03 20.08
N ALA A 422 19.27 -9.91 19.45
CA ALA A 422 19.98 -8.65 19.29
C ALA A 422 20.37 -8.46 17.83
N GLY A 423 20.04 -7.33 17.26
CA GLY A 423 20.28 -7.04 15.85
C GLY A 423 20.74 -5.61 15.63
N LEU A 424 21.54 -5.43 14.60
CA LEU A 424 22.02 -4.14 14.14
C LEU A 424 22.09 -4.12 12.60
N ARG A 425 21.63 -3.02 12.01
CA ARG A 425 21.80 -2.73 10.59
C ARG A 425 22.33 -1.32 10.43
N VAL A 426 23.18 -1.17 9.44
CA VAL A 426 23.70 0.10 8.97
C VAL A 426 23.29 0.28 7.53
N ASP A 427 22.62 1.37 7.24
CA ASP A 427 22.11 1.72 5.92
C ASP A 427 22.75 3.04 5.46
N TYR A 428 23.24 3.08 4.22
CA TYR A 428 23.62 4.30 3.51
C TYR A 428 22.76 4.41 2.26
N GLU A 429 22.13 5.55 2.07
CA GLU A 429 21.28 5.84 0.91
C GLU A 429 21.69 7.18 0.29
N GLY A 430 21.70 7.25 -1.03
CA GLY A 430 21.91 8.46 -1.79
C GLY A 430 20.90 8.59 -2.91
N ASP A 431 20.40 9.81 -3.09
CA ASP A 431 19.45 10.18 -4.13
C ASP A 431 19.98 11.38 -4.91
N HIS A 432 19.78 11.35 -6.21
CA HIS A 432 20.09 12.43 -7.15
C HIS A 432 18.90 12.67 -8.06
N MET A 433 18.50 13.92 -8.21
CA MET A 433 17.43 14.35 -9.10
C MET A 433 17.96 15.41 -10.07
N SER A 434 17.78 15.18 -11.36
CA SER A 434 17.88 16.21 -12.39
C SER A 434 16.47 16.62 -12.79
N TYR A 435 16.23 17.91 -12.98
CA TYR A 435 14.93 18.44 -13.36
C TYR A 435 15.01 19.48 -14.46
N ASP A 436 13.99 19.50 -15.29
CA ASP A 436 13.77 20.46 -16.36
C ASP A 436 12.29 20.81 -16.42
N SER A 437 11.94 22.03 -16.05
CA SER A 437 10.58 22.55 -16.12
C SER A 437 10.54 23.80 -16.97
N SER A 438 9.56 23.91 -17.86
CA SER A 438 9.41 25.06 -18.74
C SER A 438 7.95 25.33 -19.12
N SER A 439 7.66 26.57 -19.44
CA SER A 439 6.39 27.02 -20.01
C SER A 439 6.62 28.18 -20.97
N ASP A 440 5.86 28.22 -22.04
CA ASP A 440 5.88 29.27 -23.06
C ASP A 440 4.47 29.84 -23.23
N ILE A 441 4.32 31.17 -23.08
CA ILE A 441 3.04 31.86 -23.16
C ILE A 441 3.17 33.21 -23.84
N HIS A 442 2.07 33.69 -24.42
CA HIS A 442 1.97 35.02 -24.99
C HIS A 442 1.05 35.89 -24.13
N PHE A 443 1.57 37.02 -23.66
CA PHE A 443 0.83 37.90 -22.76
C PHE A 443 0.93 39.38 -23.15
N LYS A 444 -0.02 40.18 -22.69
CA LYS A 444 0.01 41.65 -22.79
C LYS A 444 -0.80 42.32 -21.70
N LEU A 445 -0.60 43.64 -21.51
CA LEU A 445 -1.60 44.49 -20.86
C LEU A 445 -2.60 44.99 -21.90
N THR A 446 -3.87 45.15 -21.57
CA THR A 446 -4.95 45.54 -22.49
C THR A 446 -4.68 46.77 -23.34
N PRO A 447 -3.96 47.84 -22.89
CA PRO A 447 -3.63 48.94 -23.78
C PRO A 447 -2.52 48.62 -24.81
N MET A 448 -1.79 47.50 -24.64
CA MET A 448 -0.69 47.16 -25.56
C MET A 448 -1.22 46.61 -26.90
N PRO A 449 -0.62 46.97 -28.05
CA PRO A 449 -1.12 46.55 -29.34
C PRO A 449 -0.79 45.11 -29.72
N SER A 450 0.23 44.51 -29.12
CA SER A 450 0.71 43.16 -29.43
C SER A 450 1.02 42.38 -28.18
N TYR A 451 0.92 41.07 -28.30
CA TYR A 451 1.40 40.13 -27.29
C TYR A 451 2.93 40.07 -27.28
N LYS A 452 3.48 39.73 -26.13
CA LYS A 452 4.90 39.42 -25.93
C LYS A 452 5.06 37.94 -25.66
N ASP A 453 6.07 37.33 -26.28
CA ASP A 453 6.50 35.97 -26.00
C ASP A 453 7.19 35.92 -24.63
N PHE A 454 6.87 34.92 -23.79
CA PHE A 454 7.47 34.76 -22.49
C PHE A 454 7.78 33.29 -22.20
N LEU A 455 9.06 32.95 -22.35
CA LEU A 455 9.58 31.62 -22.01
C LEU A 455 10.12 31.61 -20.57
N THR A 456 9.53 30.79 -19.72
CA THR A 456 10.03 30.55 -18.39
C THR A 456 10.65 29.17 -18.30
N SER A 457 11.82 29.04 -17.68
CA SER A 457 12.47 27.75 -17.45
C SER A 457 13.09 27.65 -16.06
N TYR A 458 13.07 26.42 -15.50
CA TYR A 458 13.70 26.08 -14.24
C TYR A 458 14.39 24.72 -14.35
N ARG A 459 15.72 24.73 -14.40
CA ARG A 459 16.55 23.54 -14.61
C ARG A 459 17.59 23.44 -13.53
N GLY A 460 17.91 22.21 -13.12
CA GLY A 460 18.96 22.00 -12.15
C GLY A 460 19.13 20.55 -11.72
N ASN A 461 19.94 20.39 -10.70
CA ASN A 461 20.20 19.10 -10.08
C ASN A 461 20.18 19.26 -8.56
N GLU A 462 19.57 18.28 -7.90
CA GLU A 462 19.57 18.17 -6.44
C GLU A 462 20.16 16.82 -6.03
N HIS A 463 20.81 16.78 -4.89
CA HIS A 463 21.31 15.54 -4.34
C HIS A 463 21.16 15.51 -2.82
N MET A 464 20.96 14.31 -2.29
CA MET A 464 20.92 14.06 -0.86
C MET A 464 21.56 12.73 -0.54
N SER A 465 22.08 12.61 0.67
CA SER A 465 22.51 11.32 1.22
C SER A 465 22.29 11.27 2.72
N PHE A 466 22.08 10.09 3.24
CA PHE A 466 21.87 9.90 4.66
C PHE A 466 22.31 8.51 5.11
N PHE A 467 22.62 8.44 6.39
CA PHE A 467 23.08 7.26 7.06
C PHE A 467 22.13 6.91 8.21
N GLN A 468 21.74 5.63 8.31
CA GLN A 468 20.83 5.15 9.33
C GLN A 468 21.42 3.96 10.10
N ILE A 469 21.26 3.99 11.42
CA ILE A 469 21.59 2.87 12.30
C ILE A 469 20.29 2.33 12.89
N LEU A 470 20.03 1.03 12.70
CA LEU A 470 18.77 0.39 13.03
C LEU A 470 19.00 -0.75 14.04
N PRO A 471 19.06 -0.42 15.32
CA PRO A 471 19.16 -1.42 16.38
C PRO A 471 17.82 -2.10 16.65
N LYS A 472 17.89 -3.35 17.12
CA LYS A 472 16.78 -4.15 17.61
C LYS A 472 17.22 -5.00 18.78
N ALA A 473 16.40 -5.04 19.82
CA ALA A 473 16.51 -6.01 20.90
C ALA A 473 15.13 -6.57 21.20
N SER A 474 15.03 -7.89 21.40
CA SER A 474 13.79 -8.50 21.81
C SER A 474 14.01 -9.69 22.74
N VAL A 475 12.99 -9.97 23.52
CA VAL A 475 12.94 -11.10 24.45
C VAL A 475 11.64 -11.87 24.26
N LEU A 476 11.74 -13.18 24.24
CA LEU A 476 10.62 -14.11 24.33
C LEU A 476 10.88 -15.03 25.53
N PHE A 477 9.93 -15.08 26.44
CA PHE A 477 9.94 -15.97 27.61
C PHE A 477 8.86 -17.01 27.48
N ASP A 478 9.23 -18.28 27.52
CA ASP A 478 8.30 -19.41 27.55
C ASP A 478 7.80 -19.60 29.00
N ALA A 479 6.60 -19.07 29.25
CA ALA A 479 5.98 -19.05 30.57
C ALA A 479 5.17 -20.33 30.87
N ALA A 480 4.97 -21.22 29.87
CA ALA A 480 4.24 -22.45 30.06
C ALA A 480 4.93 -23.38 31.10
N THR A 481 4.21 -23.81 32.12
CA THR A 481 4.69 -24.82 33.07
C THR A 481 4.61 -26.21 32.42
N GLU A 482 5.26 -27.21 33.04
CA GLU A 482 5.15 -28.60 32.58
C GLU A 482 3.71 -29.12 32.64
N ALA A 483 2.98 -28.76 33.68
CA ALA A 483 1.56 -29.09 33.81
C ALA A 483 0.72 -28.48 32.69
N MET A 484 0.96 -27.22 32.33
CA MET A 484 0.30 -26.56 31.19
C MET A 484 0.58 -27.27 29.87
N ARG A 485 1.83 -27.60 29.60
CA ARG A 485 2.22 -28.33 28.38
C ARG A 485 1.63 -29.70 28.30
N HIS A 486 1.55 -30.43 29.43
CA HIS A 486 0.90 -31.75 29.53
C HIS A 486 -0.60 -31.66 29.15
N HIS A 487 -1.26 -30.54 29.41
CA HIS A 487 -2.62 -30.25 28.98
C HIS A 487 -2.73 -29.57 27.61
N GLY A 488 -1.64 -29.53 26.85
CA GLY A 488 -1.60 -28.90 25.52
C GLY A 488 -1.69 -27.37 25.51
N ILE A 489 -1.31 -26.72 26.62
CA ILE A 489 -1.35 -25.28 26.80
C ILE A 489 0.05 -24.69 26.58
N ASP A 490 0.17 -23.71 25.70
CA ASP A 490 1.37 -22.91 25.45
C ASP A 490 1.14 -21.45 25.89
N LEU A 491 2.14 -20.85 26.55
CA LEU A 491 2.07 -19.49 27.05
C LEU A 491 3.42 -18.81 26.88
N LYS A 492 3.46 -17.69 26.16
CA LYS A 492 4.69 -16.92 25.93
C LYS A 492 4.48 -15.44 26.19
N LEU A 493 5.47 -14.82 26.77
CA LEU A 493 5.59 -13.37 26.95
C LEU A 493 6.65 -12.85 26.02
N THR A 494 6.40 -11.71 25.40
CA THR A 494 7.34 -11.06 24.48
C THR A 494 7.55 -9.60 24.85
N GLY A 495 8.75 -9.10 24.61
CA GLY A 495 9.07 -7.69 24.69
C GLY A 495 10.05 -7.32 23.59
N SER A 496 9.92 -6.13 23.02
CA SER A 496 10.84 -5.66 21.98
C SER A 496 11.03 -4.15 22.00
N VAL A 497 12.23 -3.75 21.58
CA VAL A 497 12.59 -2.36 21.26
C VAL A 497 13.26 -2.39 19.91
N SER A 498 12.79 -1.57 18.97
CA SER A 498 13.35 -1.52 17.63
C SER A 498 13.23 -0.14 17.00
N ARG A 499 14.18 0.17 16.14
CA ARG A 499 14.16 1.39 15.33
C ARG A 499 13.85 1.07 13.89
N GLY A 500 12.95 1.87 13.30
CA GLY A 500 12.65 1.86 11.88
C GLY A 500 12.79 3.23 11.26
N TYR A 501 12.92 3.28 9.94
CA TYR A 501 12.93 4.52 9.20
C TYR A 501 12.19 4.40 7.86
N LYS A 502 11.74 5.53 7.36
CA LYS A 502 11.22 5.75 6.02
C LYS A 502 12.14 6.73 5.31
N SER A 503 12.49 6.45 4.06
CA SER A 503 13.45 7.24 3.29
C SER A 503 13.01 8.69 3.10
N GLY A 504 13.98 9.57 2.88
CA GLY A 504 13.77 10.90 2.34
C GLY A 504 13.44 10.88 0.85
N GLY A 505 13.36 12.04 0.21
CA GLY A 505 13.07 12.15 -1.22
C GLY A 505 12.95 13.58 -1.70
N PHE A 506 12.48 13.74 -2.93
CA PHE A 506 12.29 15.03 -3.59
C PHE A 506 10.80 15.31 -3.85
N ASN A 507 10.41 16.56 -3.73
CA ASN A 507 9.06 17.07 -3.94
C ASN A 507 8.85 17.45 -5.41
N THR A 508 8.60 16.50 -6.29
CA THR A 508 8.43 16.78 -7.73
C THR A 508 7.15 17.56 -8.04
N GLN A 509 6.11 17.46 -7.22
CA GLN A 509 4.83 18.15 -7.45
C GLN A 509 4.87 19.66 -7.20
N ILE A 510 5.85 20.18 -6.48
CA ILE A 510 5.98 21.61 -6.20
C ILE A 510 6.59 22.40 -7.37
N PHE A 511 7.18 21.72 -8.36
CA PHE A 511 7.88 22.38 -9.45
C PHE A 511 6.95 23.17 -10.38
N SER A 512 5.69 22.72 -10.54
CA SER A 512 4.67 23.49 -11.26
C SER A 512 4.37 24.83 -10.57
N ASP A 513 4.28 24.85 -9.24
CA ASP A 513 4.06 26.09 -8.49
C ASP A 513 5.29 27.00 -8.52
N ILE A 514 6.51 26.44 -8.43
CA ILE A 514 7.74 27.21 -8.57
C ILE A 514 7.80 27.87 -9.94
N LEU A 515 7.47 27.13 -11.00
CA LEU A 515 7.49 27.69 -12.35
C LEU A 515 6.38 28.73 -12.55
N GLN A 516 5.17 28.48 -12.05
CA GLN A 516 4.07 29.43 -12.09
C GLN A 516 4.43 30.75 -11.37
N ASN A 517 5.04 30.69 -10.19
CA ASN A 517 5.49 31.88 -9.47
C ASN A 517 6.57 32.64 -10.25
N ARG A 518 7.54 31.95 -10.84
CA ARG A 518 8.57 32.58 -11.68
C ARG A 518 7.98 33.22 -12.93
N MET A 519 7.03 32.55 -13.56
CA MET A 519 6.28 33.05 -14.70
C MET A 519 5.55 34.36 -14.36
N MET A 520 4.81 34.38 -13.24
CA MET A 520 4.10 35.57 -12.77
C MET A 520 5.05 36.74 -12.47
N ASN A 521 6.09 36.47 -11.68
CA ASN A 521 7.07 37.52 -11.32
C ASN A 521 7.81 38.03 -12.56
N GLY A 522 8.15 37.16 -13.50
CA GLY A 522 8.81 37.53 -14.75
C GLY A 522 7.94 38.39 -15.65
N MET A 523 6.68 38.01 -15.88
CA MET A 523 5.71 38.84 -16.63
C MET A 523 5.52 40.21 -16.03
N MET A 524 5.36 40.30 -14.69
CA MET A 524 5.20 41.56 -13.98
C MET A 524 6.46 42.44 -14.10
N SER A 525 7.64 41.85 -13.95
CA SER A 525 8.92 42.58 -14.14
C SER A 525 9.08 43.16 -15.55
N GLU A 526 8.70 42.39 -16.58
CA GLU A 526 8.69 42.84 -17.97
C GLU A 526 7.74 44.02 -18.23
N LEU A 527 6.69 44.11 -17.44
CA LEU A 527 5.71 45.20 -17.49
C LEU A 527 6.09 46.40 -16.60
N GLY A 528 7.23 46.33 -15.88
CA GLY A 528 7.65 47.36 -14.94
C GLY A 528 6.80 47.41 -13.65
N VAL A 529 5.98 46.40 -13.40
CA VAL A 529 5.17 46.27 -12.22
C VAL A 529 5.93 45.39 -11.21
N TYR A 530 6.50 46.03 -10.20
CA TYR A 530 7.14 45.29 -9.11
C TYR A 530 6.05 44.94 -8.06
N LEU A 531 5.57 43.70 -8.13
CA LEU A 531 4.77 43.15 -7.04
C LEU A 531 5.71 42.97 -5.84
N ASP A 532 5.23 43.28 -4.64
CA ASP A 532 5.85 42.71 -3.44
C ASP A 532 5.90 41.21 -3.65
N ALA A 533 7.10 40.70 -3.92
CA ALA A 533 7.31 39.38 -4.50
C ALA A 533 6.51 38.35 -3.72
N ALA A 534 5.64 37.61 -4.40
CA ALA A 534 5.09 36.38 -3.87
C ALA A 534 6.29 35.61 -3.31
N GLU A 535 6.29 35.33 -1.99
CA GLU A 535 7.41 34.75 -1.27
C GLU A 535 7.96 33.57 -2.08
N GLU A 536 9.18 33.67 -2.62
CA GLU A 536 9.74 32.60 -3.44
C GLU A 536 9.72 31.32 -2.63
N ILE A 537 9.19 30.25 -3.23
CA ILE A 537 9.20 28.93 -2.61
C ILE A 537 10.67 28.56 -2.39
N PRO A 538 11.13 28.40 -1.13
CA PRO A 538 12.54 28.20 -0.85
C PRO A 538 13.04 26.90 -1.48
N ALA A 539 14.27 26.90 -1.99
CA ALA A 539 14.92 25.72 -2.57
C ALA A 539 14.94 24.51 -1.59
N SER A 540 14.94 24.76 -0.27
CA SER A 540 14.80 23.72 0.75
C SER A 540 13.48 22.96 0.71
N SER A 541 12.46 23.46 0.00
CA SER A 541 11.16 22.81 -0.17
C SER A 541 11.18 21.70 -1.23
N THR A 542 12.22 21.65 -2.07
CA THR A 542 12.34 20.63 -3.14
C THR A 542 12.69 19.25 -2.59
N SER A 543 13.10 19.13 -1.33
CA SER A 543 13.51 17.86 -0.72
C SER A 543 13.03 17.70 0.72
N TYR A 544 12.95 16.47 1.19
CA TYR A 544 12.60 16.14 2.58
C TYR A 544 13.50 15.01 3.13
N ARG A 545 13.76 15.07 4.44
CA ARG A 545 14.66 14.15 5.14
C ARG A 545 13.95 12.84 5.54
N PRO A 546 14.69 11.77 5.87
CA PRO A 546 14.15 10.55 6.42
C PRO A 546 13.35 10.79 7.71
N GLU A 547 12.23 10.07 7.81
CA GLU A 547 11.43 9.93 9.02
C GLU A 547 11.91 8.69 9.79
N SER A 548 11.96 8.73 11.11
CA SER A 548 12.34 7.58 11.94
C SER A 548 11.46 7.43 13.16
N CYS A 549 11.29 6.18 13.62
CA CYS A 549 10.58 5.89 14.85
C CYS A 549 11.35 4.93 15.75
N MET A 550 11.05 5.02 17.05
CA MET A 550 11.35 4.00 18.05
C MET A 550 10.04 3.37 18.49
N ASP A 551 10.00 2.04 18.51
CA ASP A 551 8.87 1.25 18.96
C ASP A 551 9.25 0.40 20.16
N TYR A 552 8.37 0.39 21.14
CA TYR A 552 8.44 -0.40 22.37
C TYR A 552 7.19 -1.26 22.44
N GLU A 553 7.38 -2.58 22.52
CA GLU A 553 6.28 -3.55 22.54
C GLU A 553 6.36 -4.48 23.73
N ALA A 554 5.19 -4.86 24.26
CA ALA A 554 5.02 -5.96 25.19
C ALA A 554 3.85 -6.82 24.73
N GLY A 555 4.03 -8.13 24.69
CA GLY A 555 3.05 -9.05 24.12
C GLY A 555 2.86 -10.33 24.95
N LEU A 556 1.69 -10.91 24.78
CA LEU A 556 1.28 -12.21 25.32
C LEU A 556 0.83 -13.10 24.16
N ARG A 557 1.22 -14.36 24.16
CA ARG A 557 0.71 -15.39 23.27
C ARG A 557 0.25 -16.59 24.06
N PHE A 558 -0.92 -17.07 23.74
CA PHE A 558 -1.58 -18.19 24.39
C PHE A 558 -2.04 -19.19 23.33
N GLY A 559 -1.83 -20.48 23.58
CA GLY A 559 -2.25 -21.56 22.71
C GLY A 559 -2.86 -22.71 23.49
N ILE A 560 -3.90 -23.34 22.94
CA ILE A 560 -4.46 -24.62 23.43
C ILE A 560 -4.52 -25.58 22.23
N ASN A 561 -3.97 -26.77 22.43
CA ASN A 561 -4.10 -27.89 21.51
C ASN A 561 -4.49 -29.13 22.32
N ALA A 562 -5.77 -29.27 22.64
CA ALA A 562 -6.29 -30.33 23.49
C ALA A 562 -7.75 -30.64 23.14
N ALA A 563 -8.17 -31.91 23.31
CA ALA A 563 -9.56 -32.36 23.13
C ALA A 563 -10.18 -31.96 21.75
N GLY A 564 -9.36 -31.86 20.71
CA GLY A 564 -9.80 -31.44 19.37
C GLY A 564 -9.99 -29.93 19.24
N HIS A 565 -9.71 -29.14 20.27
CA HIS A 565 -9.65 -27.69 20.19
C HIS A 565 -8.25 -27.25 19.79
N LEU A 566 -8.15 -26.39 18.77
CA LEU A 566 -6.96 -25.64 18.42
C LEU A 566 -7.28 -24.16 18.56
N LEU A 567 -6.79 -23.55 19.64
CA LEU A 567 -6.97 -22.13 19.92
C LEU A 567 -5.61 -21.46 19.98
N THR A 568 -5.50 -20.33 19.31
CA THR A 568 -4.36 -19.41 19.45
C THR A 568 -4.89 -18.00 19.69
N ALA A 569 -4.34 -17.34 20.70
CA ALA A 569 -4.65 -15.95 21.00
C ALA A 569 -3.36 -15.15 21.20
N SER A 570 -3.36 -13.91 20.83
CA SER A 570 -2.27 -12.97 21.08
C SER A 570 -2.80 -11.60 21.43
N ALA A 571 -2.08 -10.89 22.28
CA ALA A 571 -2.30 -9.48 22.58
C ALA A 571 -0.94 -8.79 22.64
N THR A 572 -0.85 -7.58 22.07
CA THR A 572 0.36 -6.78 22.06
C THR A 572 0.00 -5.33 22.36
N ALA A 573 0.61 -4.76 23.39
CA ALA A 573 0.61 -3.33 23.66
C ALA A 573 1.86 -2.70 23.07
N TYR A 574 1.74 -1.50 22.50
CA TYR A 574 2.85 -0.81 21.86
C TYR A 574 2.87 0.68 22.17
N HIS A 575 4.06 1.27 22.08
CA HIS A 575 4.32 2.69 22.10
C HIS A 575 5.33 3.08 21.05
N ILE A 576 4.89 3.84 20.04
CA ILE A 576 5.73 4.34 18.93
C ILE A 576 5.95 5.85 19.12
N SER A 577 7.20 6.28 18.97
CA SER A 577 7.58 7.69 18.96
C SER A 577 8.29 8.01 17.65
N CYS A 578 7.70 8.89 16.82
CA CYS A 578 8.24 9.30 15.52
C CYS A 578 8.85 10.69 15.58
N ARG A 579 9.92 10.88 14.81
CA ARG A 579 10.62 12.15 14.61
C ARG A 579 10.75 12.45 13.13
N ASN A 580 10.75 13.73 12.77
CA ASN A 580 10.81 14.21 11.41
C ASN A 580 9.68 13.59 10.56
N GLN A 581 8.48 13.49 11.13
CA GLN A 581 7.36 12.89 10.42
C GLN A 581 7.12 13.63 9.11
N GLN A 582 7.05 12.86 8.04
CA GLN A 582 6.76 13.34 6.70
C GLN A 582 5.25 13.50 6.56
N ILE A 583 4.81 14.73 6.40
CA ILE A 583 3.41 15.10 6.21
C ILE A 583 3.25 15.89 4.93
N THR A 584 2.08 15.76 4.32
CA THR A 584 1.73 16.55 3.13
C THR A 584 1.27 17.92 3.60
N VAL A 585 1.94 18.96 3.12
CA VAL A 585 1.59 20.36 3.36
C VAL A 585 1.38 21.07 2.03
N PHE A 586 0.65 22.19 2.09
CA PHE A 586 0.55 23.09 0.93
C PHE A 586 1.58 24.19 1.07
N PRO A 587 2.22 24.65 -0.02
CA PRO A 587 3.07 25.82 0.00
C PRO A 587 2.32 27.05 0.55
N ARG A 588 3.05 27.97 1.16
CA ARG A 588 2.45 29.24 1.60
C ARG A 588 1.91 29.99 0.37
N GLY A 589 0.73 30.54 0.48
CA GLY A 589 0.05 31.26 -0.59
C GLY A 589 -1.06 30.44 -1.27
N LYS A 590 -1.46 30.86 -2.48
CA LYS A 590 -2.55 30.24 -3.26
C LYS A 590 -2.06 29.12 -4.19
N GLY A 591 -0.91 28.48 -3.89
CA GLY A 591 -0.36 27.39 -4.70
C GLY A 591 -1.30 26.18 -4.75
N THR A 592 -1.25 25.45 -5.86
CA THR A 592 -2.06 24.25 -6.12
C THR A 592 -1.28 22.96 -5.83
N GLY A 593 0.05 23.04 -5.77
CA GLY A 593 0.94 21.91 -5.53
C GLY A 593 0.94 21.45 -4.08
N ARG A 594 1.35 20.20 -3.88
CA ARG A 594 1.51 19.57 -2.57
C ARG A 594 2.97 19.23 -2.39
N MET A 595 3.47 19.37 -1.18
CA MET A 595 4.82 18.95 -0.84
C MET A 595 4.86 18.12 0.43
N MET A 596 5.89 17.28 0.53
CA MET A 596 6.24 16.63 1.80
C MET A 596 7.13 17.54 2.61
N ALA A 597 6.82 17.72 3.89
CA ALA A 597 7.66 18.41 4.85
C ALA A 597 7.92 17.54 6.07
N ASN A 598 9.09 17.72 6.71
CA ASN A 598 9.43 17.09 7.99
C ASN A 598 8.98 17.98 9.15
N ALA A 599 7.68 18.19 9.26
CA ALA A 599 7.13 19.24 10.13
C ALA A 599 6.67 18.73 11.49
N ALA A 600 6.51 17.41 11.68
CA ALA A 600 5.87 16.89 12.88
C ALA A 600 6.74 15.93 13.69
N LYS A 601 6.48 15.92 15.01
CA LYS A 601 6.74 14.79 15.90
C LYS A 601 5.42 14.13 16.22
N SER A 602 5.36 12.83 16.23
CA SER A 602 4.13 12.10 16.56
C SER A 602 4.38 10.93 17.48
N ARG A 603 3.31 10.47 18.09
CA ARG A 603 3.28 9.25 18.88
C ARG A 603 2.07 8.41 18.52
N SER A 604 2.20 7.10 18.63
CA SER A 604 1.07 6.18 18.59
C SER A 604 1.17 5.19 19.75
N ARG A 605 0.07 4.96 20.42
CA ARG A 605 -0.07 3.98 21.49
C ARG A 605 -1.29 3.12 21.24
N GLY A 606 -1.20 1.85 21.54
CA GLY A 606 -2.36 1.02 21.33
C GLY A 606 -2.20 -0.41 21.82
N VAL A 607 -3.28 -1.15 21.62
CA VAL A 607 -3.35 -2.58 21.89
C VAL A 607 -3.92 -3.27 20.67
N GLU A 608 -3.28 -4.34 20.26
CA GLU A 608 -3.70 -5.23 19.19
C GLU A 608 -3.96 -6.62 19.74
N SER A 609 -4.99 -7.29 19.25
CA SER A 609 -5.31 -8.67 19.64
C SER A 609 -5.75 -9.49 18.44
N GLU A 610 -5.40 -10.76 18.46
CA GLU A 610 -5.83 -11.76 17.48
C GLU A 610 -6.23 -13.03 18.21
N LEU A 611 -7.27 -13.71 17.69
CA LEU A 611 -7.71 -15.03 18.15
C LEU A 611 -8.08 -15.87 16.93
N SER A 612 -7.61 -17.10 16.92
CA SER A 612 -8.06 -18.13 15.97
C SER A 612 -8.44 -19.38 16.75
N TRP A 613 -9.67 -19.86 16.55
CA TRP A 613 -10.18 -21.04 17.20
C TRP A 613 -10.78 -22.00 16.18
N ARG A 614 -10.32 -23.24 16.23
CA ARG A 614 -10.83 -24.35 15.41
C ARG A 614 -11.26 -25.48 16.30
N TRP A 615 -12.47 -25.96 16.06
CA TRP A 615 -13.02 -27.11 16.77
C TRP A 615 -13.99 -27.86 15.87
N LYS A 616 -13.65 -29.12 15.55
CA LYS A 616 -14.44 -29.90 14.56
C LYS A 616 -14.61 -29.10 13.26
N GLY A 617 -15.88 -28.85 12.83
CA GLY A 617 -16.22 -28.04 11.68
C GLY A 617 -16.18 -26.52 11.90
N LEU A 618 -16.14 -26.06 13.17
CA LEU A 618 -16.16 -24.64 13.52
C LEU A 618 -14.77 -24.00 13.31
N ASN A 619 -14.75 -22.82 12.70
CA ASN A 619 -13.57 -21.95 12.59
C ASN A 619 -13.98 -20.51 12.94
N VAL A 620 -13.31 -19.93 13.92
CA VAL A 620 -13.55 -18.55 14.37
C VAL A 620 -12.22 -17.81 14.29
N ASN A 621 -12.20 -16.68 13.62
CA ASN A 621 -11.07 -15.75 13.59
C ASN A 621 -11.57 -14.40 14.08
N PHE A 622 -10.78 -13.77 14.93
CA PHE A 622 -11.04 -12.45 15.47
C PHE A 622 -9.76 -11.65 15.49
N SER A 623 -9.84 -10.39 15.12
CA SER A 623 -8.77 -9.41 15.28
C SER A 623 -9.32 -8.07 15.73
N ALA A 624 -8.60 -7.37 16.58
CA ALA A 624 -8.97 -6.04 17.04
C ALA A 624 -7.73 -5.17 17.26
N SER A 625 -7.89 -3.88 17.01
CA SER A 625 -6.89 -2.87 17.29
C SER A 625 -7.56 -1.63 17.87
N PHE A 626 -7.00 -1.09 18.95
CA PHE A 626 -7.36 0.21 19.52
C PHE A 626 -6.11 1.06 19.56
N MET A 627 -6.18 2.28 18.99
CA MET A 627 -5.01 3.12 18.85
C MET A 627 -5.31 4.61 19.14
N ASP A 628 -4.32 5.27 19.74
CA ASP A 628 -4.27 6.72 19.93
C ASP A 628 -3.02 7.26 19.26
N ALA A 629 -3.15 7.65 17.98
CA ALA A 629 -2.09 8.25 17.19
C ALA A 629 -2.29 9.76 17.13
N ARG A 630 -1.30 10.55 17.59
CA ARG A 630 -1.40 12.00 17.71
C ARG A 630 -0.11 12.70 17.32
N PHE A 631 -0.26 13.92 16.84
CA PHE A 631 0.84 14.86 16.75
C PHE A 631 1.30 15.25 18.17
N VAL A 632 2.59 15.18 18.42
CA VAL A 632 3.21 15.70 19.68
C VAL A 632 3.54 17.18 19.50
N SER A 633 4.05 17.53 18.31
CA SER A 633 4.20 18.91 17.88
C SER A 633 4.03 18.98 16.36
N TYR A 634 3.13 19.81 15.91
CA TYR A 634 2.92 20.12 14.51
C TYR A 634 2.29 21.49 14.35
N ASP A 635 3.07 22.42 13.80
CA ASP A 635 2.65 23.74 13.40
C ASP A 635 2.97 23.89 11.91
N ASP A 636 1.97 24.20 11.09
CA ASP A 636 2.11 24.40 9.64
C ASP A 636 2.44 25.86 9.27
N GLY A 637 2.58 26.73 10.28
CA GLY A 637 2.82 28.16 10.16
C GLY A 637 1.54 28.99 10.09
N HIS A 638 0.36 28.35 10.10
CA HIS A 638 -0.96 28.98 10.18
C HIS A 638 -1.72 28.55 11.43
N GLU A 639 -1.62 27.28 11.78
CA GLU A 639 -2.35 26.66 12.88
C GLU A 639 -1.48 25.61 13.59
N ASP A 640 -1.56 25.55 14.91
CA ASP A 640 -0.91 24.51 15.72
C ASP A 640 -1.85 23.31 15.91
N TYR A 641 -1.53 22.20 15.29
CA TYR A 641 -2.26 20.94 15.37
C TYR A 641 -1.74 20.00 16.46
N SER A 642 -0.86 20.46 17.34
CA SER A 642 -0.29 19.68 18.44
C SER A 642 -1.40 19.10 19.33
N GLY A 643 -1.31 17.80 19.62
CA GLY A 643 -2.33 17.06 20.37
C GLY A 643 -3.46 16.47 19.53
N ASN A 644 -3.64 16.91 18.27
CA ASN A 644 -4.67 16.40 17.39
C ASN A 644 -4.34 14.98 16.90
N ARG A 645 -5.39 14.24 16.50
CA ARG A 645 -5.25 12.90 15.92
C ARG A 645 -4.61 12.98 14.53
N ILE A 646 -3.76 11.99 14.22
CA ILE A 646 -3.23 11.82 12.87
C ILE A 646 -4.38 11.38 11.96
N PRO A 647 -4.61 12.07 10.81
CA PRO A 647 -5.72 11.77 9.92
C PRO A 647 -5.55 10.44 9.14
N TYR A 648 -6.63 10.01 8.46
CA TYR A 648 -6.72 8.88 7.53
C TYR A 648 -6.64 7.48 8.15
N SER A 649 -6.52 7.35 9.45
CA SER A 649 -6.50 6.06 10.13
C SER A 649 -7.64 5.94 11.13
N PRO A 650 -8.35 4.80 11.19
CA PRO A 650 -9.42 4.60 12.18
C PRO A 650 -8.83 4.55 13.60
N SER A 651 -9.56 5.09 14.56
CA SER A 651 -9.19 5.04 15.99
C SER A 651 -9.18 3.60 16.54
N SER A 652 -9.90 2.71 15.89
CA SER A 652 -10.00 1.29 16.24
C SER A 652 -10.52 0.50 15.05
N SER A 653 -10.19 -0.77 15.02
CA SER A 653 -10.72 -1.72 14.03
C SER A 653 -11.04 -3.05 14.69
N LEU A 654 -12.06 -3.74 14.20
CA LEU A 654 -12.42 -5.09 14.63
C LEU A 654 -12.82 -5.88 13.39
N TYR A 655 -12.30 -7.09 13.30
CA TYR A 655 -12.76 -8.08 12.32
C TYR A 655 -13.09 -9.37 13.07
N ALA A 656 -14.25 -9.91 12.79
CA ALA A 656 -14.65 -11.23 13.29
C ALA A 656 -15.23 -12.04 12.13
N ARG A 657 -14.76 -13.27 12.00
CA ARG A 657 -15.30 -14.25 11.04
C ARG A 657 -15.56 -15.55 11.74
N ALA A 658 -16.77 -16.09 11.59
CA ALA A 658 -17.15 -17.40 12.04
C ALA A 658 -17.63 -18.23 10.85
N GLY A 659 -17.19 -19.48 10.76
CA GLY A 659 -17.62 -20.41 9.73
C GLY A 659 -17.79 -21.82 10.27
N TYR A 660 -18.73 -22.54 9.71
CA TYR A 660 -18.94 -23.95 10.05
C TYR A 660 -18.93 -24.80 8.79
N ARG A 661 -18.11 -25.86 8.79
CA ARG A 661 -18.00 -26.83 7.72
C ARG A 661 -18.76 -28.09 8.09
N PHE A 662 -19.78 -28.40 7.30
CA PHE A 662 -20.53 -29.65 7.33
C PHE A 662 -19.83 -30.62 6.38
N ASP A 663 -19.30 -31.72 6.91
CA ASP A 663 -18.70 -32.78 6.10
C ASP A 663 -19.77 -33.88 5.84
N PHE A 664 -19.92 -34.27 4.56
CA PHE A 664 -20.89 -35.27 4.15
C PHE A 664 -20.19 -36.58 3.83
N ASN A 665 -20.74 -37.68 4.28
CA ASN A 665 -20.27 -39.02 3.93
C ASN A 665 -20.87 -39.47 2.59
N SER A 666 -20.52 -38.72 1.52
CA SER A 666 -21.03 -38.94 0.16
C SER A 666 -19.87 -39.06 -0.83
N LYS A 667 -20.06 -39.90 -1.86
CA LYS A 667 -19.07 -40.05 -2.94
C LYS A 667 -18.94 -38.81 -3.84
N PHE A 668 -19.95 -37.95 -3.86
CA PHE A 668 -20.03 -36.78 -4.73
C PHE A 668 -19.88 -35.47 -3.97
N LEU A 669 -20.68 -35.27 -2.92
CA LEU A 669 -20.69 -34.05 -2.12
C LEU A 669 -19.78 -34.22 -0.91
N ASN A 670 -18.72 -33.44 -0.83
CA ASN A 670 -17.72 -33.55 0.24
C ASN A 670 -18.10 -32.70 1.45
N SER A 671 -18.39 -31.42 1.21
CA SER A 671 -18.70 -30.48 2.33
C SER A 671 -19.48 -29.25 1.86
N LEU A 672 -20.22 -28.68 2.81
CA LEU A 672 -20.78 -27.34 2.74
C LEU A 672 -20.12 -26.50 3.83
N MET A 673 -19.56 -25.35 3.47
CA MET A 673 -19.02 -24.37 4.41
C MET A 673 -19.91 -23.12 4.35
N LEU A 674 -20.42 -22.69 5.49
CA LEU A 674 -21.11 -21.42 5.64
C LEU A 674 -20.29 -20.55 6.58
N SER A 675 -20.09 -19.28 6.21
CA SER A 675 -19.38 -18.32 7.06
C SER A 675 -20.01 -16.94 6.99
N ALA A 676 -19.87 -16.23 8.10
CA ALA A 676 -20.23 -14.82 8.23
C ALA A 676 -19.04 -14.04 8.76
N ASP A 677 -18.89 -12.82 8.32
CA ASP A 677 -17.88 -11.90 8.81
C ASP A 677 -18.44 -10.49 9.01
N ILE A 678 -17.86 -9.81 9.97
CA ILE A 678 -18.11 -8.40 10.23
C ILE A 678 -16.78 -7.69 10.34
N LEU A 679 -16.68 -6.56 9.62
CA LEU A 679 -15.61 -5.60 9.77
C LEU A 679 -16.19 -4.32 10.36
N TRP A 680 -15.69 -3.89 11.51
CA TRP A 680 -16.05 -2.65 12.16
C TRP A 680 -14.85 -1.70 12.17
N SER A 681 -15.09 -0.46 11.76
CA SER A 681 -14.13 0.64 11.77
C SER A 681 -14.59 1.72 12.74
N GLY A 682 -13.70 2.12 13.62
CA GLY A 682 -13.91 3.28 14.49
C GLY A 682 -13.86 4.60 13.71
N SER A 683 -14.01 5.71 14.42
CA SER A 683 -13.98 7.03 13.81
C SER A 683 -12.65 7.32 13.11
N ILE A 684 -12.73 8.03 11.97
CA ILE A 684 -11.58 8.47 11.18
C ILE A 684 -11.62 10.00 11.09
N SER A 685 -10.54 10.67 11.53
CA SER A 685 -10.33 12.08 11.24
C SER A 685 -9.79 12.24 9.83
N TRP A 686 -10.38 13.14 9.03
CA TRP A 686 -9.96 13.35 7.65
C TRP A 686 -9.01 14.53 7.46
N ASN A 687 -8.94 15.43 8.43
CA ASN A 687 -8.05 16.59 8.40
C ASN A 687 -7.26 16.72 9.71
N GLU A 688 -6.22 17.52 9.67
CA GLU A 688 -5.27 17.74 10.76
C GLU A 688 -5.91 18.47 11.95
N SER A 689 -6.89 19.35 11.68
CA SER A 689 -7.66 20.07 12.73
C SER A 689 -8.63 19.15 13.47
N GLY A 690 -8.94 17.94 12.93
CA GLY A 690 -9.89 17.01 13.53
C GLY A 690 -11.35 17.46 13.46
N THR A 691 -11.66 18.47 12.65
CA THR A 691 -13.02 19.00 12.47
C THR A 691 -13.89 18.16 11.55
N LEU A 692 -13.27 17.39 10.64
CA LEU A 692 -13.95 16.53 9.68
C LEU A 692 -13.75 15.07 10.08
N VAL A 693 -14.80 14.43 10.57
CA VAL A 693 -14.75 13.08 11.15
C VAL A 693 -15.77 12.16 10.51
N GLN A 694 -15.30 11.03 10.01
CA GLN A 694 -16.15 9.88 9.64
C GLN A 694 -16.61 9.20 10.93
N PRO A 695 -17.93 9.02 11.14
CA PRO A 695 -18.45 8.20 12.22
C PRO A 695 -18.04 6.73 12.09
N PRO A 696 -18.06 5.94 13.18
CA PRO A 696 -17.85 4.50 13.10
C PRO A 696 -18.87 3.83 12.18
N TYR A 697 -18.43 2.78 11.47
CA TYR A 697 -19.30 1.99 10.59
C TYR A 697 -18.93 0.50 10.63
N SER A 698 -19.85 -0.33 10.12
CA SER A 698 -19.63 -1.78 10.00
C SER A 698 -20.03 -2.30 8.63
N LEU A 699 -19.28 -3.30 8.16
CA LEU A 699 -19.53 -4.02 6.90
C LEU A 699 -19.78 -5.48 7.23
N LEU A 700 -20.90 -6.03 6.73
CA LEU A 700 -21.29 -7.42 6.94
C LEU A 700 -21.04 -8.24 5.68
N GLY A 701 -20.39 -9.40 5.81
CA GLY A 701 -20.16 -10.37 4.75
C GLY A 701 -20.77 -11.73 5.06
N LEU A 702 -21.22 -12.44 4.02
CA LEU A 702 -21.63 -13.84 4.07
C LEU A 702 -20.98 -14.60 2.91
N ASP A 703 -20.58 -15.84 3.18
CA ASP A 703 -19.96 -16.73 2.18
C ASP A 703 -20.50 -18.16 2.35
N ALA A 704 -20.88 -18.79 1.26
CA ALA A 704 -21.28 -20.18 1.19
C ALA A 704 -20.45 -20.92 0.13
N ARG A 705 -19.89 -22.09 0.49
CA ARG A 705 -19.05 -22.91 -0.37
C ARG A 705 -19.48 -24.35 -0.38
N LEU A 706 -19.72 -24.89 -1.52
CA LEU A 706 -20.13 -26.25 -1.74
C LEU A 706 -19.04 -27.03 -2.49
N SER A 707 -18.46 -28.04 -1.88
CA SER A 707 -17.32 -28.78 -2.44
C SER A 707 -17.75 -30.18 -2.92
N PHE A 708 -17.46 -30.47 -4.20
CA PHE A 708 -17.68 -31.74 -4.88
C PHE A 708 -16.33 -32.27 -5.37
N ARG A 709 -15.75 -33.28 -4.73
CA ARG A 709 -14.44 -33.84 -5.11
C ARG A 709 -13.39 -32.74 -5.32
N LYS A 710 -13.12 -32.36 -6.57
CA LYS A 710 -12.12 -31.38 -7.02
C LYS A 710 -12.74 -30.05 -7.46
N VAL A 711 -14.04 -29.91 -7.37
CA VAL A 711 -14.80 -28.73 -7.78
C VAL A 711 -15.42 -28.08 -6.57
N GLN A 712 -15.31 -26.79 -6.45
CA GLN A 712 -15.96 -26.00 -5.42
C GLN A 712 -16.78 -24.88 -6.07
N PHE A 713 -18.06 -24.79 -5.70
CA PHE A 713 -18.92 -23.65 -6.01
C PHE A 713 -18.97 -22.73 -4.80
N PHE A 714 -18.95 -21.43 -5.02
CA PHE A 714 -19.09 -20.47 -3.94
C PHE A 714 -19.96 -19.27 -4.34
N VAL A 715 -20.60 -18.68 -3.33
CA VAL A 715 -21.34 -17.43 -3.42
C VAL A 715 -20.93 -16.57 -2.23
N ARG A 716 -20.67 -15.30 -2.49
CA ARG A 716 -20.30 -14.33 -1.47
C ARG A 716 -21.11 -13.05 -1.61
N GLY A 717 -21.57 -12.51 -0.48
CA GLY A 717 -22.12 -11.17 -0.35
C GLY A 717 -21.22 -10.31 0.54
N GLU A 718 -20.96 -9.09 0.14
CA GLU A 718 -20.14 -8.11 0.85
C GLU A 718 -20.90 -6.81 1.04
N ASN A 719 -20.66 -6.11 2.15
CA ASN A 719 -21.41 -4.93 2.57
C ASN A 719 -22.94 -5.15 2.47
N LEU A 720 -23.43 -6.25 3.04
CA LEU A 720 -24.83 -6.69 2.88
C LEU A 720 -25.84 -5.70 3.45
N ALA A 721 -25.43 -4.92 4.46
CA ALA A 721 -26.26 -3.85 5.04
C ALA A 721 -26.34 -2.60 4.15
N ASP A 722 -25.58 -2.57 3.04
CA ASP A 722 -25.46 -1.42 2.13
C ASP A 722 -25.03 -0.13 2.86
N THR A 723 -24.09 -0.30 3.81
CA THR A 723 -23.60 0.82 4.62
C THR A 723 -22.84 1.80 3.73
N SER A 724 -23.23 3.07 3.78
CA SER A 724 -22.48 4.16 3.16
C SER A 724 -21.37 4.63 4.09
N TYR A 725 -20.14 4.77 3.55
CA TYR A 725 -18.96 5.21 4.29
C TYR A 725 -17.95 5.84 3.35
N SER A 726 -17.09 6.73 3.88
CA SER A 726 -15.99 7.31 3.13
C SER A 726 -14.73 6.46 3.29
N VAL A 727 -13.95 6.39 2.23
CA VAL A 727 -12.63 5.72 2.24
C VAL A 727 -11.49 6.70 2.10
N PHE A 728 -11.74 7.90 1.56
CA PHE A 728 -10.71 8.90 1.34
C PHE A 728 -11.29 10.32 1.28
N TYR A 729 -10.47 11.31 1.67
CA TYR A 729 -10.76 12.74 1.62
C TYR A 729 -9.53 13.53 1.17
N PHE A 730 -9.75 14.60 0.41
CA PHE A 730 -8.70 15.59 0.09
C PHE A 730 -9.32 16.92 -0.33
N LYS A 731 -8.47 17.94 -0.42
CA LYS A 731 -8.81 19.24 -1.01
C LYS A 731 -8.09 19.45 -2.33
N SER A 732 -8.78 20.05 -3.30
CA SER A 732 -8.22 20.53 -4.56
C SER A 732 -8.91 21.83 -4.95
N VAL A 733 -8.14 22.85 -5.34
CA VAL A 733 -8.63 24.16 -5.79
C VAL A 733 -9.69 24.75 -4.82
N GLY A 734 -9.43 24.68 -3.50
CA GLY A 734 -10.35 25.18 -2.48
C GLY A 734 -11.58 24.30 -2.21
N ASN A 735 -11.86 23.32 -3.04
CA ASN A 735 -12.96 22.37 -2.89
C ASN A 735 -12.57 21.17 -2.05
N SER A 736 -13.54 20.56 -1.37
CA SER A 736 -13.39 19.34 -0.59
C SER A 736 -14.00 18.16 -1.34
N PHE A 737 -13.29 17.04 -1.38
CA PHE A 737 -13.71 15.84 -2.09
C PHE A 737 -13.63 14.60 -1.22
N PHE A 738 -14.61 13.71 -1.39
CA PHE A 738 -14.60 12.38 -0.80
C PHE A 738 -14.69 11.29 -1.88
N GLN A 739 -14.05 10.16 -1.59
CA GLN A 739 -14.39 8.89 -2.22
C GLN A 739 -15.18 8.05 -1.24
N THR A 740 -16.33 7.52 -1.68
CA THR A 740 -17.14 6.58 -0.90
C THR A 740 -16.65 5.15 -1.10
N GLY A 741 -16.93 4.29 -0.13
CA GLY A 741 -16.70 2.85 -0.24
C GLY A 741 -17.70 2.19 -1.20
N LYS A 742 -17.34 0.99 -1.67
CA LYS A 742 -18.20 0.22 -2.61
C LYS A 742 -19.51 -0.18 -1.95
N PRO A 743 -20.64 -0.11 -2.67
CA PRO A 743 -21.96 -0.50 -2.17
C PRO A 743 -22.03 -2.02 -1.95
N ARG A 744 -23.19 -2.53 -1.53
CA ARG A 744 -23.49 -3.96 -1.45
C ARG A 744 -23.17 -4.66 -2.78
N ARG A 745 -22.48 -5.79 -2.69
CA ARG A 745 -22.08 -6.56 -3.86
C ARG A 745 -22.18 -8.07 -3.62
N PHE A 746 -22.39 -8.80 -4.70
CA PHE A 746 -22.50 -10.25 -4.72
C PHE A 746 -21.55 -10.82 -5.77
N ASN A 747 -20.91 -11.90 -5.43
CA ASN A 747 -20.02 -12.65 -6.32
C ASN A 747 -20.35 -14.13 -6.22
N ALA A 748 -20.26 -14.84 -7.35
CA ALA A 748 -20.40 -16.29 -7.41
C ALA A 748 -19.29 -16.86 -8.28
N GLY A 749 -18.83 -18.07 -7.97
CA GLY A 749 -17.75 -18.64 -8.76
C GLY A 749 -17.57 -20.14 -8.59
N ILE A 750 -16.63 -20.67 -9.41
CA ILE A 750 -16.23 -22.05 -9.45
C ILE A 750 -14.72 -22.13 -9.33
N ALA A 751 -14.24 -22.94 -8.40
CA ALA A 751 -12.82 -23.26 -8.27
C ALA A 751 -12.57 -24.76 -8.53
N LEU A 752 -11.48 -25.06 -9.22
CA LEU A 752 -11.05 -26.39 -9.61
C LEU A 752 -9.62 -26.64 -9.12
N ASP A 753 -9.38 -27.78 -8.47
CA ASP A 753 -8.06 -28.22 -8.01
C ASP A 753 -7.82 -29.68 -8.45
N PHE A 754 -6.84 -29.91 -9.33
CA PHE A 754 -6.55 -31.23 -9.92
C PHE A 754 -5.13 -31.68 -9.65
#